data_7da8acebead0ef97fddbaa058c744579
#
_entry.id   7da8acebead0ef97fddbaa058c744579
#
_cell.length_a   1.000
_cell.length_b   1.000
_cell.length_c   1.000
_cell.angle_alpha   90.00
_cell.angle_beta   90.00
_cell.angle_gamma   90.00
#
_symmetry.space_group_name_H-M   'P 1'
#
loop_
_entity.id
_entity.type
_entity.pdbx_description
1 polymer ?
#
loop_
_entity_poly.entity_id
_entity_poly.type
_entity_poly.pdbx_seq_one_letter_code
_entity_poly.pdbx_strand_id
1 'polypeptide(L)'
;MNRDFRPVRIFVLSATSFVFTAVVTLLAVIALAACAGNSTTASASRVAGKKPANKNMRAFATEDEMKAYFRKLAEERRREVERRSVTAGIAGEPAQDLAVNKAEAQPTSPAAKDDKESITNTQHAGVDEGGIVKLHGDHLVVLRRGRLFTVAIGDGALKPLSVVNAYGPEIDPRYTWYDEMLVSEDTVVVIGYSYERGGTEVGLFNIDRSGNLSYRSTYHLRSNDYYSSRNYASRLIGNKLIFYTPLYLNPYAADPSLEFPAVRKWHKGAKPEEFQRIVSATHVYRSERAINPDSGLALHTVTTCDLANGDFKCDATAVLGPPGRVFYVSPESVYVWTTEWSYYGPHRNEKSMVYRMPLDRDSPSALGVSGSPVDQFSFLESEDKHLNVLVRSNGSGDDMWSAERTAGDVALLRVPVSEFDDGTNDASSWDYHGLPKPRGYTFQNRFVGEYLLYGTGSGWGAPENKSESNLFVVNWRDGEVSQLKVNHGVDRIEALGSDAIVVGTDGSNLHFSSIRLADEPAVADEFVRKGASQGELRSHGFFYKPDGANSGVLGLPISVPGRSGYRHLFDESAAILFLRNDGLHFQEVGELTAQSERAVDDACRASCVDWYGNSRPLFIRGRIIAMLGYELVEGTMKNGQMQELRRVNYSPQAVKIARG
;
A
#
# COMPACT_ATOMS: atom_id res chain seq x y z
N MET A 1 53.05 -34.86 30.38
CA MET A 1 54.52 -34.74 30.18
C MET A 1 54.77 -33.55 29.26
N ASN A 2 55.43 -32.56 29.84
CA ASN A 2 56.20 -31.45 29.25
C ASN A 2 55.46 -30.44 28.36
N ARG A 3 55.48 -29.22 28.63
CA ARG A 3 56.24 -28.16 29.37
C ARG A 3 56.03 -26.88 28.55
N ASP A 4 55.65 -25.86 29.29
CA ASP A 4 55.59 -24.43 28.95
C ASP A 4 56.79 -23.89 28.18
N PHE A 5 56.52 -22.85 27.35
CA PHE A 5 57.43 -21.70 27.23
C PHE A 5 56.62 -20.46 26.74
N ARG A 6 56.54 -19.44 27.61
CA ARG A 6 56.19 -18.07 27.25
C ARG A 6 57.46 -17.30 26.92
N PRO A 7 57.45 -16.37 25.92
CA PRO A 7 58.50 -15.34 25.90
C PRO A 7 57.94 -14.00 26.42
N VAL A 8 58.72 -13.42 27.34
CA VAL A 8 58.59 -12.06 27.86
C VAL A 8 58.93 -11.06 26.74
N ARG A 9 58.10 -10.09 26.48
CA ARG A 9 58.43 -8.93 25.64
C ARG A 9 58.92 -7.79 26.53
N ILE A 10 60.16 -7.40 26.37
CA ILE A 10 60.81 -6.23 26.95
C ILE A 10 60.37 -5.01 26.12
N PHE A 11 59.75 -4.00 26.75
CA PHE A 11 59.53 -2.68 26.19
C PHE A 11 60.86 -1.87 26.27
N VAL A 12 61.37 -1.52 25.08
CA VAL A 12 62.39 -0.46 24.96
C VAL A 12 61.68 0.78 24.43
N LEU A 13 61.49 1.77 25.28
CA LEU A 13 61.00 3.10 24.88
C LEU A 13 62.18 3.87 24.25
N SER A 14 62.05 4.18 22.96
CA SER A 14 62.96 5.04 22.22
C SER A 14 62.60 6.51 22.41
N ALA A 15 63.53 7.28 22.93
CA ALA A 15 63.41 8.71 23.25
C ALA A 15 63.41 9.66 22.02
N THR A 16 63.22 9.15 20.81
CA THR A 16 63.31 9.95 19.56
C THR A 16 61.98 10.51 19.07
N SER A 17 60.86 10.16 19.68
CA SER A 17 59.52 10.64 19.23
C SER A 17 59.13 12.04 19.72
N PHE A 18 59.78 12.59 20.75
CA PHE A 18 59.42 13.87 21.35
C PHE A 18 59.97 15.11 20.61
N VAL A 19 61.04 14.96 19.86
CA VAL A 19 61.66 16.08 19.13
C VAL A 19 60.95 16.39 17.80
N PHE A 20 60.31 15.38 17.19
CA PHE A 20 59.64 15.58 15.90
C PHE A 20 58.28 16.27 16.02
N THR A 21 57.57 16.09 17.14
CA THR A 21 56.27 16.73 17.38
C THR A 21 56.40 18.21 17.72
N ALA A 22 57.47 18.62 18.38
CA ALA A 22 57.72 20.03 18.72
C ALA A 22 58.12 20.89 17.50
N VAL A 23 58.81 20.32 16.51
CA VAL A 23 59.21 21.03 15.28
C VAL A 23 58.02 21.23 14.30
N VAL A 24 57.11 20.27 14.23
CA VAL A 24 55.92 20.37 13.36
C VAL A 24 54.92 21.39 13.91
N THR A 25 54.74 21.51 15.23
CA THR A 25 53.86 22.52 15.82
C THR A 25 54.44 23.94 15.72
N LEU A 26 55.76 24.11 15.78
CA LEU A 26 56.38 25.43 15.62
C LEU A 26 56.31 25.95 14.16
N LEU A 27 56.39 25.09 13.16
CA LEU A 27 56.23 25.44 11.75
C LEU A 27 54.78 25.76 11.38
N ALA A 28 53.79 25.14 12.02
CA ALA A 28 52.37 25.44 11.82
C ALA A 28 51.98 26.83 12.39
N VAL A 29 52.59 27.26 13.50
CA VAL A 29 52.32 28.58 14.09
C VAL A 29 52.98 29.70 13.29
N ILE A 30 54.12 29.49 12.63
CA ILE A 30 54.80 30.47 11.79
C ILE A 30 54.06 30.63 10.45
N ALA A 31 53.42 29.59 9.91
CA ALA A 31 52.59 29.66 8.69
C ALA A 31 51.28 30.41 8.88
N LEU A 32 50.72 30.43 10.12
CA LEU A 32 49.47 31.16 10.43
C LEU A 32 49.71 32.66 10.71
N ALA A 33 50.95 33.09 11.02
CA ALA A 33 51.29 34.50 11.25
C ALA A 33 51.64 35.30 9.95
N ALA A 34 51.84 34.63 8.83
CA ALA A 34 52.21 35.27 7.55
C ALA A 34 51.02 35.62 6.64
N CYS A 35 49.81 35.30 7.02
CA CYS A 35 48.59 35.60 6.25
C CYS A 35 47.69 36.70 6.84
N ALA A 36 48.17 37.48 7.80
CA ALA A 36 47.45 38.64 8.35
C ALA A 36 47.90 39.92 7.62
N GLY A 37 47.61 40.00 6.33
CA GLY A 37 47.77 41.21 5.50
C GLY A 37 46.42 41.59 4.89
N ASN A 38 45.89 42.70 5.38
CA ASN A 38 44.78 43.55 4.86
C ASN A 38 43.93 42.92 3.72
N SER A 39 42.77 42.37 4.09
CA SER A 39 41.64 42.24 3.20
C SER A 39 40.52 43.11 3.73
N THR A 40 40.31 44.24 3.08
CA THR A 40 39.07 45.00 3.15
C THR A 40 37.89 44.08 2.91
N THR A 41 37.08 43.86 3.94
CA THR A 41 35.84 43.10 3.86
C THR A 41 34.84 43.84 2.97
N ALA A 42 34.82 43.45 1.67
CA ALA A 42 33.61 43.63 0.89
C ALA A 42 32.64 42.53 1.35
N SER A 43 31.67 42.89 2.19
CA SER A 43 30.46 42.09 2.47
C SER A 43 29.71 41.92 1.13
N ALA A 44 30.05 40.89 0.38
CA ALA A 44 29.14 40.37 -0.61
C ALA A 44 27.98 39.69 0.15
N SER A 45 26.94 40.46 0.40
CA SER A 45 25.62 39.89 0.69
C SER A 45 25.30 38.96 -0.49
N ARG A 46 25.41 37.65 -0.27
CA ARG A 46 24.76 36.68 -1.12
C ARG A 46 23.28 37.04 -1.11
N VAL A 47 22.85 37.80 -2.11
CA VAL A 47 21.46 37.82 -2.54
C VAL A 47 21.17 36.36 -2.82
N ALA A 48 20.41 35.72 -1.93
CA ALA A 48 19.82 34.43 -2.23
C ALA A 48 18.97 34.65 -3.48
N GLY A 49 19.55 34.35 -4.64
CA GLY A 49 18.82 34.30 -5.89
C GLY A 49 17.65 33.36 -5.63
N LYS A 50 16.42 33.87 -5.79
CA LYS A 50 15.24 33.02 -5.83
C LYS A 50 15.56 31.91 -6.83
N LYS A 51 15.68 30.65 -6.34
CA LYS A 51 15.77 29.47 -7.20
C LYS A 51 14.62 29.64 -8.21
N PRO A 52 14.84 29.55 -9.53
CA PRO A 52 13.74 29.65 -10.49
C PRO A 52 12.67 28.66 -10.05
N ALA A 53 11.39 29.05 -10.10
CA ALA A 53 10.29 28.16 -9.78
C ALA A 53 10.44 26.90 -10.66
N ASN A 54 10.42 25.72 -10.07
CA ASN A 54 10.51 24.46 -10.79
C ASN A 54 9.39 24.43 -11.84
N LYS A 55 9.72 23.98 -13.04
CA LYS A 55 8.74 23.77 -14.09
C LYS A 55 7.94 22.52 -13.75
N ASN A 56 6.62 22.61 -13.80
CA ASN A 56 5.76 21.42 -13.72
C ASN A 56 5.80 20.62 -15.04
N MET A 57 5.35 19.39 -14.99
CA MET A 57 5.18 18.55 -16.17
C MET A 57 4.31 19.24 -17.23
N ARG A 58 4.56 18.91 -18.49
CA ARG A 58 3.83 19.49 -19.62
C ARG A 58 2.72 18.56 -20.08
N ALA A 59 1.49 19.09 -20.14
CA ALA A 59 0.41 18.46 -20.87
C ALA A 59 0.57 18.69 -22.39
N PHE A 60 -0.11 17.87 -23.19
CA PHE A 60 -0.23 18.16 -24.62
C PHE A 60 -1.14 19.36 -24.83
N ALA A 61 -0.74 20.25 -25.73
CA ALA A 61 -1.55 21.45 -26.03
C ALA A 61 -2.79 21.10 -26.88
N THR A 62 -2.68 20.08 -27.75
CA THR A 62 -3.74 19.66 -28.66
C THR A 62 -3.76 18.14 -28.83
N GLU A 63 -4.90 17.61 -29.33
CA GLU A 63 -5.02 16.21 -29.72
C GLU A 63 -4.04 15.83 -30.83
N ASP A 64 -3.78 16.75 -31.76
CA ASP A 64 -2.85 16.50 -32.87
C ASP A 64 -1.39 16.40 -32.40
N GLU A 65 -0.99 17.24 -31.43
CA GLU A 65 0.34 17.13 -30.79
C GLU A 65 0.48 15.77 -30.11
N MET A 66 -0.53 15.35 -29.37
CA MET A 66 -0.54 14.07 -28.66
C MET A 66 -0.45 12.89 -29.65
N LYS A 67 -1.25 12.90 -30.72
CA LYS A 67 -1.20 11.86 -31.76
C LYS A 67 0.13 11.84 -32.51
N ALA A 68 0.73 13.01 -32.73
CA ALA A 68 2.07 13.11 -33.35
C ALA A 68 3.14 12.48 -32.43
N TYR A 69 3.04 12.73 -31.12
CA TYR A 69 3.93 12.14 -30.12
C TYR A 69 3.84 10.60 -30.10
N PHE A 70 2.64 10.04 -30.09
CA PHE A 70 2.45 8.58 -30.13
C PHE A 70 2.96 7.95 -31.43
N ARG A 71 2.74 8.60 -32.58
CA ARG A 71 3.30 8.13 -33.86
C ARG A 71 4.82 8.08 -33.82
N LYS A 72 5.45 9.12 -33.26
CA LYS A 72 6.90 9.17 -33.10
C LYS A 72 7.39 8.01 -32.21
N LEU A 73 6.78 7.78 -31.07
CA LEU A 73 7.11 6.64 -30.18
C LEU A 73 6.98 5.29 -30.90
N ALA A 74 5.89 5.09 -31.65
CA ALA A 74 5.66 3.88 -32.42
C ALA A 74 6.74 3.66 -33.49
N GLU A 75 7.19 4.71 -34.17
CA GLU A 75 8.27 4.64 -35.15
C GLU A 75 9.62 4.33 -34.50
N GLU A 76 9.95 4.98 -33.40
CA GLU A 76 11.18 4.74 -32.64
C GLU A 76 11.25 3.29 -32.18
N ARG A 77 10.15 2.73 -31.67
CA ARG A 77 10.06 1.35 -31.23
C ARG A 77 10.20 0.37 -32.41
N ARG A 78 9.56 0.62 -33.55
CA ARG A 78 9.75 -0.22 -34.76
C ARG A 78 11.21 -0.28 -35.19
N ARG A 79 11.88 0.88 -35.24
CA ARG A 79 13.30 0.96 -35.59
C ARG A 79 14.20 0.20 -34.62
N GLU A 80 13.83 0.22 -33.31
CA GLU A 80 14.58 -0.52 -32.30
C GLU A 80 14.42 -2.04 -32.47
N VAL A 81 13.18 -2.50 -32.69
CA VAL A 81 12.89 -3.92 -32.96
C VAL A 81 13.61 -4.38 -34.24
N GLU A 82 13.61 -3.57 -35.31
CA GLU A 82 14.34 -3.86 -36.54
C GLU A 82 15.85 -3.95 -36.32
N ARG A 83 16.43 -3.04 -35.56
CA ARG A 83 17.87 -3.09 -35.20
C ARG A 83 18.22 -4.38 -34.46
N ARG A 84 17.38 -4.80 -33.52
CA ARG A 84 17.59 -6.01 -32.73
C ARG A 84 17.41 -7.29 -33.55
N SER A 85 16.43 -7.32 -34.44
CA SER A 85 16.23 -8.49 -35.31
C SER A 85 17.43 -8.72 -36.22
N VAL A 86 18.10 -7.67 -36.69
CA VAL A 86 19.35 -7.75 -37.45
C VAL A 86 20.50 -8.24 -36.58
N THR A 87 20.55 -7.83 -35.30
CA THR A 87 21.63 -8.24 -34.37
C THR A 87 21.41 -9.66 -33.83
N ALA A 88 20.16 -10.07 -33.58
CA ALA A 88 19.79 -11.41 -33.09
C ALA A 88 19.94 -12.50 -34.16
N GLY A 89 19.95 -12.16 -35.44
CA GLY A 89 20.27 -13.09 -36.52
C GLY A 89 21.71 -13.63 -36.49
N ILE A 90 22.56 -13.15 -35.60
CA ILE A 90 23.95 -13.54 -35.42
C ILE A 90 24.18 -14.39 -34.13
N ALA A 91 23.24 -14.43 -33.21
CA ALA A 91 23.35 -15.15 -31.94
C ALA A 91 22.06 -15.96 -31.67
N GLY A 92 22.07 -17.22 -32.05
CA GLY A 92 20.97 -18.13 -31.72
C GLY A 92 21.15 -18.73 -30.35
N GLU A 93 20.26 -18.40 -29.40
CA GLU A 93 19.95 -19.24 -28.24
C GLU A 93 18.46 -19.16 -27.90
N PRO A 94 17.83 -20.30 -27.50
CA PRO A 94 16.39 -20.34 -27.29
C PRO A 94 16.00 -19.73 -25.91
N ALA A 95 14.90 -18.98 -25.91
CA ALA A 95 14.27 -18.48 -24.71
C ALA A 95 13.76 -19.64 -23.84
N GLN A 96 14.16 -19.68 -22.58
CA GLN A 96 13.56 -20.56 -21.59
C GLN A 96 12.33 -19.87 -20.99
N ASP A 97 11.20 -20.56 -21.10
CA ASP A 97 9.96 -20.22 -20.39
C ASP A 97 10.18 -20.29 -18.87
N LEU A 98 10.13 -19.17 -18.22
CA LEU A 98 10.12 -19.10 -16.75
C LEU A 98 8.68 -19.23 -16.27
N ALA A 99 8.38 -20.37 -15.67
CA ALA A 99 7.14 -20.62 -14.97
C ALA A 99 6.93 -19.60 -13.83
N VAL A 100 5.81 -18.89 -13.89
CA VAL A 100 5.37 -17.95 -12.87
C VAL A 100 4.89 -18.73 -11.65
N ASN A 101 5.70 -18.76 -10.60
CA ASN A 101 5.27 -19.29 -9.31
C ASN A 101 4.57 -18.17 -8.53
N LYS A 102 3.32 -18.46 -8.13
CA LYS A 102 2.55 -17.62 -7.20
C LYS A 102 3.30 -17.47 -5.88
N ALA A 103 3.71 -16.26 -5.54
CA ALA A 103 4.10 -15.89 -4.19
C ALA A 103 2.96 -15.07 -3.59
N GLU A 104 2.34 -15.56 -2.54
CA GLU A 104 1.39 -14.82 -1.73
C GLU A 104 2.16 -13.78 -0.90
N ALA A 105 1.81 -12.52 -1.05
CA ALA A 105 2.43 -11.41 -0.34
C ALA A 105 1.42 -10.73 0.59
N GLN A 106 1.89 -10.28 1.73
CA GLN A 106 1.08 -9.77 2.84
C GLN A 106 1.27 -8.28 3.12
N PRO A 107 0.24 -7.58 3.56
CA PRO A 107 0.21 -6.13 3.72
C PRO A 107 0.30 -5.62 5.16
N THR A 108 0.56 -4.31 5.32
CA THR A 108 0.43 -3.58 6.59
C THR A 108 0.22 -2.06 6.43
N SER A 109 -0.48 -1.37 7.34
CA SER A 109 -0.81 0.08 7.35
C SER A 109 -0.56 0.85 8.66
N PRO A 110 -0.32 2.19 8.72
CA PRO A 110 -0.13 3.00 9.93
C PRO A 110 -1.42 3.42 10.65
N ALA A 111 -1.28 3.76 11.93
CA ALA A 111 -2.38 4.12 12.81
C ALA A 111 -2.90 5.54 12.54
N ALA A 112 -4.21 5.64 12.37
CA ALA A 112 -4.92 6.90 12.34
C ALA A 112 -5.17 7.43 13.75
N LYS A 113 -5.01 8.76 13.96
CA LYS A 113 -5.49 9.45 15.17
C LYS A 113 -7.01 9.54 15.15
N ASP A 114 -7.61 9.19 16.29
CA ASP A 114 -8.97 9.45 16.78
C ASP A 114 -10.03 9.98 15.79
N ASP A 115 -10.53 9.10 14.94
CA ASP A 115 -11.93 9.17 14.55
C ASP A 115 -12.71 8.25 15.50
N LYS A 116 -13.60 8.83 16.31
CA LYS A 116 -14.31 8.12 17.38
C LYS A 116 -15.08 6.86 16.95
N GLU A 117 -15.24 6.62 15.65
CA GLU A 117 -16.00 5.50 15.08
C GLU A 117 -15.37 4.86 13.83
N SER A 118 -14.06 4.96 13.60
CA SER A 118 -13.43 4.25 12.48
C SER A 118 -13.37 2.74 12.74
N ILE A 119 -13.81 1.97 11.77
CA ILE A 119 -13.73 0.50 11.76
C ILE A 119 -12.75 0.00 10.69
N THR A 120 -12.06 0.93 10.04
CA THR A 120 -11.09 0.65 8.98
C THR A 120 -9.71 1.10 9.44
N ASN A 121 -8.74 0.21 9.36
CA ASN A 121 -7.32 0.53 9.61
C ASN A 121 -6.75 1.20 8.35
N THR A 122 -6.77 2.52 8.29
CA THR A 122 -6.33 3.31 7.14
C THR A 122 -4.90 3.80 7.28
N GLN A 123 -4.24 4.08 6.15
CA GLN A 123 -2.86 4.59 6.17
C GLN A 123 -2.78 6.04 6.68
N HIS A 124 -3.75 6.87 6.34
CA HIS A 124 -3.83 8.26 6.77
C HIS A 124 -5.19 8.60 7.36
N ALA A 125 -5.20 9.40 8.42
CA ALA A 125 -6.43 9.99 8.93
C ALA A 125 -7.08 10.88 7.87
N GLY A 126 -8.39 10.76 7.69
CA GLY A 126 -9.15 11.52 6.70
C GLY A 126 -9.05 11.02 5.25
N VAL A 127 -8.28 9.97 4.99
CA VAL A 127 -8.23 9.26 3.71
C VAL A 127 -8.81 7.86 3.93
N ASP A 128 -10.10 7.69 3.68
CA ASP A 128 -10.73 6.37 3.81
C ASP A 128 -10.35 5.48 2.62
N GLU A 129 -10.13 4.20 2.88
CA GLU A 129 -9.73 3.21 1.89
C GLU A 129 -10.90 2.28 1.56
N GLY A 130 -10.96 1.79 0.34
CA GLY A 130 -11.90 0.75 -0.05
C GLY A 130 -11.83 -0.45 0.92
N GLY A 131 -12.97 -1.08 1.16
CA GLY A 131 -13.03 -2.21 2.08
C GLY A 131 -14.33 -2.98 1.93
N ILE A 132 -14.46 -4.08 2.70
CA ILE A 132 -15.64 -4.96 2.64
C ILE A 132 -16.69 -4.63 3.70
N VAL A 133 -16.38 -3.77 4.66
CA VAL A 133 -17.31 -3.35 5.72
C VAL A 133 -17.12 -1.88 6.04
N LYS A 134 -18.23 -1.14 6.16
CA LYS A 134 -18.26 0.29 6.48
C LYS A 134 -19.40 0.58 7.45
N LEU A 135 -19.29 1.72 8.13
CA LEU A 135 -20.31 2.23 9.03
C LEU A 135 -21.13 3.33 8.34
N HIS A 136 -22.44 3.29 8.49
CA HIS A 136 -23.36 4.35 8.11
C HIS A 136 -24.37 4.58 9.23
N GLY A 137 -24.22 5.64 9.99
CA GLY A 137 -25.07 5.89 11.15
C GLY A 137 -25.16 4.67 12.09
N ASP A 138 -26.37 4.16 12.30
CA ASP A 138 -26.63 3.00 13.15
C ASP A 138 -26.56 1.65 12.40
N HIS A 139 -25.90 1.61 11.24
CA HIS A 139 -25.88 0.43 10.39
C HIS A 139 -24.45 0.06 9.96
N LEU A 140 -24.14 -1.23 10.01
CA LEU A 140 -23.04 -1.79 9.24
C LEU A 140 -23.50 -2.04 7.81
N VAL A 141 -22.69 -1.64 6.85
CA VAL A 141 -22.81 -2.01 5.45
C VAL A 141 -21.71 -3.02 5.14
N VAL A 142 -22.07 -4.18 4.62
CA VAL A 142 -21.14 -5.26 4.31
C VAL A 142 -21.25 -5.61 2.83
N LEU A 143 -20.12 -5.63 2.15
CA LEU A 143 -19.99 -6.11 0.77
C LEU A 143 -19.40 -7.52 0.81
N ARG A 144 -20.09 -8.46 0.21
CA ARG A 144 -19.58 -9.82 0.10
C ARG A 144 -20.15 -10.55 -1.12
N ARG A 145 -19.26 -11.16 -1.90
CA ARG A 145 -19.61 -12.06 -3.02
C ARG A 145 -20.69 -11.48 -3.93
N GLY A 146 -20.49 -10.21 -4.33
CA GLY A 146 -21.38 -9.50 -5.21
C GLY A 146 -22.73 -9.09 -4.60
N ARG A 147 -22.81 -8.97 -3.27
CA ARG A 147 -24.00 -8.47 -2.56
C ARG A 147 -23.65 -7.45 -1.49
N LEU A 148 -24.55 -6.52 -1.29
CA LEU A 148 -24.56 -5.57 -0.19
C LEU A 148 -25.58 -6.00 0.86
N PHE A 149 -25.16 -5.94 2.11
CA PHE A 149 -25.98 -6.21 3.29
C PHE A 149 -25.96 -5.00 4.22
N THR A 150 -27.06 -4.78 4.94
CA THR A 150 -27.05 -3.89 6.10
C THR A 150 -27.48 -4.64 7.36
N VAL A 151 -26.82 -4.28 8.47
CA VAL A 151 -27.11 -4.81 9.80
C VAL A 151 -27.25 -3.64 10.77
N ALA A 152 -28.41 -3.52 11.43
CA ALA A 152 -28.63 -2.53 12.48
C ALA A 152 -27.76 -2.85 13.70
N ILE A 153 -27.09 -1.81 14.22
CA ILE A 153 -26.24 -1.85 15.41
C ILE A 153 -26.60 -0.78 16.44
N GLY A 154 -27.51 0.15 16.12
CA GLY A 154 -27.99 1.20 17.03
C GLY A 154 -28.76 0.61 18.20
N ASP A 155 -28.85 1.35 19.31
CA ASP A 155 -29.56 0.98 20.56
C ASP A 155 -29.25 -0.43 21.04
N GLY A 156 -28.00 -0.85 20.88
CA GLY A 156 -27.60 -2.21 21.21
C GLY A 156 -28.13 -3.28 20.25
N ALA A 157 -28.73 -2.95 19.12
CA ALA A 157 -29.19 -3.93 18.14
C ALA A 157 -28.05 -4.71 17.49
N LEU A 158 -28.35 -5.87 16.96
CA LEU A 158 -27.54 -6.62 16.01
C LEU A 158 -28.54 -7.40 15.14
N LYS A 159 -29.06 -6.75 14.09
CA LYS A 159 -30.19 -7.28 13.30
C LYS A 159 -29.97 -7.06 11.81
N PRO A 160 -29.96 -8.11 10.97
CA PRO A 160 -29.94 -7.96 9.52
C PRO A 160 -31.19 -7.22 9.03
N LEU A 161 -31.01 -6.28 8.09
CA LEU A 161 -32.10 -5.44 7.59
C LEU A 161 -32.31 -5.59 6.09
N SER A 162 -31.27 -5.41 5.30
CA SER A 162 -31.38 -5.34 3.85
C SER A 162 -30.35 -6.22 3.15
N VAL A 163 -30.72 -6.74 2.00
CA VAL A 163 -29.79 -7.37 1.06
C VAL A 163 -30.18 -6.98 -0.37
N VAL A 164 -29.18 -6.51 -1.13
CA VAL A 164 -29.33 -6.21 -2.55
C VAL A 164 -28.12 -6.75 -3.31
N ASN A 165 -28.25 -6.95 -4.63
CA ASN A 165 -27.09 -7.24 -5.46
C ASN A 165 -26.18 -6.01 -5.51
N ALA A 166 -24.87 -6.21 -5.50
CA ALA A 166 -23.87 -5.16 -5.60
C ALA A 166 -23.69 -4.63 -7.04
N TYR A 167 -24.49 -5.11 -7.97
CA TYR A 167 -24.50 -4.74 -9.39
C TYR A 167 -25.92 -4.32 -9.82
N GLY A 168 -25.99 -3.55 -10.91
CA GLY A 168 -27.23 -2.99 -11.41
C GLY A 168 -28.20 -4.04 -11.95
N PRO A 169 -29.50 -3.70 -12.03
CA PRO A 169 -30.48 -4.53 -12.70
C PRO A 169 -30.05 -4.88 -14.13
N GLU A 170 -30.35 -6.10 -14.56
CA GLU A 170 -30.04 -6.60 -15.91
C GLU A 170 -28.54 -6.70 -16.27
N ILE A 171 -27.64 -6.44 -15.30
CA ILE A 171 -26.21 -6.74 -15.44
C ILE A 171 -26.03 -8.25 -15.20
N ASP A 172 -25.38 -8.92 -16.13
CA ASP A 172 -24.84 -10.26 -15.90
C ASP A 172 -23.51 -10.12 -15.12
N PRO A 173 -23.43 -10.56 -13.86
CA PRO A 173 -22.25 -10.37 -13.05
C PRO A 173 -21.16 -11.42 -13.31
N ARG A 174 -21.37 -12.39 -14.23
CA ARG A 174 -20.33 -13.36 -14.60
C ARG A 174 -19.11 -12.62 -15.12
N TYR A 175 -17.93 -13.09 -14.79
CA TYR A 175 -16.64 -12.45 -15.12
C TYR A 175 -16.49 -11.03 -14.58
N THR A 176 -17.16 -10.73 -13.44
CA THR A 176 -17.04 -9.46 -12.73
C THR A 176 -16.80 -9.75 -11.25
N TRP A 177 -15.92 -9.00 -10.62
CA TRP A 177 -15.76 -9.02 -9.18
C TRP A 177 -16.24 -7.67 -8.58
N TYR A 178 -16.66 -7.68 -7.29
CA TYR A 178 -17.13 -6.52 -6.55
C TYR A 178 -16.61 -6.68 -5.12
N ASP A 179 -15.47 -6.08 -4.81
CA ASP A 179 -14.77 -6.35 -3.55
C ASP A 179 -14.33 -5.09 -2.80
N GLU A 180 -14.51 -3.90 -3.38
CA GLU A 180 -14.27 -2.64 -2.71
C GLU A 180 -15.56 -1.86 -2.53
N MET A 181 -15.72 -1.27 -1.34
CA MET A 181 -16.85 -0.43 -1.01
C MET A 181 -16.38 0.77 -0.20
N LEU A 182 -16.98 1.92 -0.47
CA LEU A 182 -16.87 3.15 0.30
C LEU A 182 -18.26 3.68 0.63
N VAL A 183 -18.37 4.48 1.67
CA VAL A 183 -19.64 5.14 2.05
C VAL A 183 -19.38 6.62 2.24
N SER A 184 -20.15 7.46 1.52
CA SER A 184 -20.13 8.91 1.64
C SER A 184 -21.55 9.39 1.87
N GLU A 185 -21.80 9.96 3.03
CA GLU A 185 -23.16 10.35 3.44
C GLU A 185 -24.16 9.19 3.22
N ASP A 186 -25.24 9.41 2.49
CA ASP A 186 -26.28 8.40 2.18
C ASP A 186 -25.99 7.61 0.88
N THR A 187 -24.75 7.68 0.37
CA THR A 187 -24.31 6.97 -0.84
C THR A 187 -23.32 5.86 -0.52
N VAL A 188 -23.68 4.63 -0.88
CA VAL A 188 -22.78 3.49 -0.89
C VAL A 188 -22.22 3.33 -2.30
N VAL A 189 -20.91 3.32 -2.40
CA VAL A 189 -20.16 3.14 -3.66
C VAL A 189 -19.55 1.74 -3.65
N VAL A 190 -19.91 0.94 -4.63
CA VAL A 190 -19.30 -0.37 -4.86
C VAL A 190 -18.39 -0.29 -6.07
N ILE A 191 -17.18 -0.79 -5.93
CA ILE A 191 -16.19 -0.81 -6.98
C ILE A 191 -15.89 -2.26 -7.31
N GLY A 192 -15.94 -2.55 -8.60
CA GLY A 192 -15.60 -3.84 -9.15
C GLY A 192 -14.92 -3.68 -10.50
N TYR A 193 -14.64 -4.80 -11.12
CA TYR A 193 -14.05 -4.85 -12.46
C TYR A 193 -14.77 -5.86 -13.33
N SER A 194 -15.10 -5.47 -14.54
CA SER A 194 -15.75 -6.32 -15.53
C SER A 194 -14.84 -6.56 -16.73
N TYR A 195 -14.45 -7.81 -16.94
CA TYR A 195 -13.65 -8.21 -18.09
C TYR A 195 -14.44 -8.14 -19.43
N GLU A 196 -15.78 -8.19 -19.36
CA GLU A 196 -16.62 -8.17 -20.56
C GLU A 196 -17.11 -6.76 -20.91
N ARG A 197 -17.25 -5.87 -19.90
CA ARG A 197 -17.87 -4.55 -20.10
C ARG A 197 -16.87 -3.40 -20.16
N GLY A 198 -15.59 -3.71 -20.18
CA GLY A 198 -14.52 -2.78 -20.53
C GLY A 198 -13.92 -2.01 -19.36
N GLY A 199 -13.83 -2.59 -18.16
CA GLY A 199 -13.02 -2.02 -17.11
C GLY A 199 -13.69 -1.90 -15.74
N THR A 200 -13.28 -0.90 -14.97
CA THR A 200 -13.78 -0.64 -13.63
C THR A 200 -15.27 -0.33 -13.65
N GLU A 201 -16.03 -1.03 -12.83
CA GLU A 201 -17.46 -0.84 -12.63
C GLU A 201 -17.72 -0.14 -11.29
N VAL A 202 -18.47 0.97 -11.33
CA VAL A 202 -18.82 1.76 -10.14
C VAL A 202 -20.32 1.73 -9.96
N GLY A 203 -20.78 0.97 -8.96
CA GLY A 203 -22.17 0.90 -8.57
C GLY A 203 -22.50 1.91 -7.48
N LEU A 204 -23.52 2.72 -7.66
CA LEU A 204 -24.03 3.66 -6.67
C LEU A 204 -25.35 3.16 -6.09
N PHE A 205 -25.43 3.15 -4.76
CA PHE A 205 -26.62 2.75 -4.02
C PHE A 205 -26.96 3.84 -3.01
N ASN A 206 -28.25 4.05 -2.77
CA ASN A 206 -28.67 4.88 -1.66
C ASN A 206 -28.90 3.99 -0.43
N ILE A 207 -28.54 4.51 0.74
CA ILE A 207 -28.89 3.94 2.03
C ILE A 207 -29.73 4.95 2.79
N ASP A 208 -30.92 4.54 3.24
CA ASP A 208 -31.77 5.41 4.04
C ASP A 208 -31.44 5.34 5.54
N ARG A 209 -32.06 6.22 6.32
CA ARG A 209 -31.87 6.26 7.79
C ARG A 209 -32.33 4.98 8.51
N SER A 210 -33.13 4.15 7.84
CA SER A 210 -33.57 2.85 8.35
C SER A 210 -32.66 1.71 7.91
N GLY A 211 -31.59 2.01 7.16
CA GLY A 211 -30.62 1.04 6.66
C GLY A 211 -31.08 0.28 5.42
N ASN A 212 -32.16 0.70 4.74
CA ASN A 212 -32.56 0.06 3.50
C ASN A 212 -31.69 0.54 2.35
N LEU A 213 -31.18 -0.44 1.60
CA LEU A 213 -30.39 -0.20 0.39
C LEU A 213 -31.28 -0.18 -0.85
N SER A 214 -31.03 0.75 -1.74
CA SER A 214 -31.65 0.79 -3.06
C SER A 214 -30.63 1.12 -4.15
N TYR A 215 -30.70 0.41 -5.27
CA TYR A 215 -29.85 0.68 -6.44
C TYR A 215 -30.18 2.05 -7.02
N ARG A 216 -29.14 2.82 -7.37
CA ARG A 216 -29.25 4.14 -7.99
C ARG A 216 -28.79 4.14 -9.45
N SER A 217 -27.55 3.76 -9.69
CA SER A 217 -26.95 3.73 -11.03
C SER A 217 -25.65 2.95 -11.04
N THR A 218 -25.20 2.55 -12.23
CA THR A 218 -23.89 1.97 -12.46
C THR A 218 -23.18 2.73 -13.58
N TYR A 219 -21.89 2.91 -13.42
CA TYR A 219 -20.99 3.50 -14.41
C TYR A 219 -19.86 2.54 -14.71
N HIS A 220 -19.43 2.52 -15.97
CA HIS A 220 -18.23 1.80 -16.39
C HIS A 220 -17.14 2.82 -16.71
N LEU A 221 -15.94 2.62 -16.15
CA LEU A 221 -14.74 3.36 -16.49
C LEU A 221 -13.86 2.46 -17.34
N ARG A 222 -13.48 2.92 -18.53
CA ARG A 222 -12.52 2.21 -19.37
C ARG A 222 -11.14 2.24 -18.70
N SER A 223 -10.64 1.08 -18.35
CA SER A 223 -9.38 0.90 -17.63
C SER A 223 -8.89 -0.54 -17.78
N ASN A 224 -7.63 -0.80 -17.50
CA ASN A 224 -7.19 -2.15 -17.19
C ASN A 224 -7.50 -2.49 -15.73
N ASP A 225 -7.51 -3.79 -15.41
CA ASP A 225 -7.69 -4.24 -14.05
C ASP A 225 -6.53 -3.74 -13.17
N TYR A 226 -6.88 -3.25 -12.00
CA TYR A 226 -5.94 -2.98 -10.94
C TYR A 226 -6.24 -3.92 -9.80
N TYR A 227 -5.38 -4.91 -9.63
CA TYR A 227 -5.39 -5.80 -8.48
C TYR A 227 -4.03 -5.72 -7.79
N SER A 228 -4.05 -5.50 -6.49
CA SER A 228 -2.87 -5.63 -5.64
C SER A 228 -3.25 -6.45 -4.41
N SER A 229 -2.38 -7.35 -4.00
CA SER A 229 -2.55 -8.10 -2.75
C SER A 229 -2.43 -7.20 -1.52
N ARG A 230 -1.86 -6.00 -1.68
CA ARG A 230 -1.53 -5.07 -0.59
C ARG A 230 -2.28 -3.76 -0.64
N ASN A 231 -2.64 -3.26 -1.81
CA ASN A 231 -3.21 -1.94 -2.00
C ASN A 231 -4.66 -2.00 -2.51
N TYR A 232 -5.47 -1.02 -2.15
CA TYR A 232 -6.81 -0.79 -2.69
C TYR A 232 -6.74 0.31 -3.74
N ALA A 233 -7.50 0.18 -4.84
CA ALA A 233 -7.49 1.16 -5.94
C ALA A 233 -8.20 2.46 -5.58
N SER A 234 -9.11 2.44 -4.61
CA SER A 234 -10.01 3.54 -4.29
C SER A 234 -9.75 4.17 -2.94
N ARG A 235 -9.95 5.49 -2.89
CA ARG A 235 -9.87 6.32 -1.69
C ARG A 235 -11.06 7.26 -1.63
N LEU A 236 -11.45 7.65 -0.42
CA LEU A 236 -12.45 8.67 -0.18
C LEU A 236 -11.88 9.76 0.74
N ILE A 237 -11.92 11.01 0.27
CA ILE A 237 -11.54 12.20 1.04
C ILE A 237 -12.74 13.14 1.05
N GLY A 238 -13.42 13.25 2.19
CA GLY A 238 -14.72 13.91 2.26
C GLY A 238 -15.70 13.27 1.26
N ASN A 239 -16.23 14.04 0.32
CA ASN A 239 -17.14 13.54 -0.73
C ASN A 239 -16.42 13.27 -2.06
N LYS A 240 -15.09 13.35 -2.10
CA LYS A 240 -14.31 13.07 -3.30
C LYS A 240 -13.87 11.62 -3.32
N LEU A 241 -14.40 10.87 -4.25
CA LEU A 241 -13.95 9.53 -4.58
C LEU A 241 -12.77 9.61 -5.54
N ILE A 242 -11.67 8.98 -5.17
CA ILE A 242 -10.41 8.99 -5.90
C ILE A 242 -10.12 7.57 -6.33
N PHE A 243 -9.87 7.38 -7.64
CA PHE A 243 -9.43 6.11 -8.20
C PHE A 243 -8.06 6.28 -8.84
N TYR A 244 -7.21 5.32 -8.59
CA TYR A 244 -6.08 5.08 -9.47
C TYR A 244 -6.41 3.95 -10.43
N THR A 245 -6.24 4.17 -11.74
CA THR A 245 -6.44 3.16 -12.77
C THR A 245 -5.32 3.22 -13.80
N PRO A 246 -4.62 2.10 -14.06
CA PRO A 246 -3.69 2.00 -15.17
C PRO A 246 -4.45 1.74 -16.47
N LEU A 247 -3.87 2.14 -17.60
CA LEU A 247 -4.31 1.75 -18.92
C LEU A 247 -3.07 1.44 -19.77
N TYR A 248 -2.90 0.18 -20.15
CA TYR A 248 -1.80 -0.22 -21.01
C TYR A 248 -2.09 0.21 -22.44
N LEU A 249 -1.20 1.01 -23.01
CA LEU A 249 -1.34 1.50 -24.35
C LEU A 249 -0.61 0.59 -25.34
N ASN A 250 -1.29 0.26 -26.45
CA ASN A 250 -0.61 -0.39 -27.56
C ASN A 250 0.27 0.66 -28.30
N PRO A 251 1.60 0.60 -28.17
CA PRO A 251 2.49 1.60 -28.75
C PRO A 251 2.55 1.53 -30.27
N TYR A 252 1.98 0.49 -30.89
CA TYR A 252 1.90 0.33 -32.35
C TYR A 252 0.53 0.74 -32.92
N ALA A 253 -0.44 1.08 -32.08
CA ALA A 253 -1.75 1.54 -32.53
C ALA A 253 -1.61 2.83 -33.33
N ALA A 254 -2.41 2.96 -34.38
CA ALA A 254 -2.44 4.18 -35.20
C ALA A 254 -2.93 5.40 -34.39
N ASP A 255 -3.85 5.18 -33.50
CA ASP A 255 -4.36 6.18 -32.56
C ASP A 255 -4.68 5.54 -31.19
N PRO A 256 -3.70 5.48 -30.27
CA PRO A 256 -3.92 4.94 -28.92
C PRO A 256 -4.96 5.72 -28.11
N SER A 257 -5.27 6.98 -28.51
CA SER A 257 -6.22 7.83 -27.78
C SER A 257 -7.65 7.32 -27.85
N LEU A 258 -7.97 6.43 -28.77
CA LEU A 258 -9.28 5.78 -28.87
C LEU A 258 -9.57 4.87 -27.66
N GLU A 259 -8.52 4.37 -27.00
CA GLU A 259 -8.61 3.50 -25.83
C GLU A 259 -8.54 4.27 -24.51
N PHE A 260 -8.40 5.57 -24.53
CA PHE A 260 -8.22 6.40 -23.33
C PHE A 260 -9.36 6.28 -22.33
N PRO A 261 -9.10 6.60 -21.05
CA PRO A 261 -10.11 6.55 -20.00
C PRO A 261 -11.38 7.27 -20.40
N ALA A 262 -12.48 6.56 -20.29
CA ALA A 262 -13.79 7.03 -20.69
C ALA A 262 -14.84 6.48 -19.73
N VAL A 263 -15.93 7.17 -19.53
CA VAL A 263 -17.04 6.78 -18.68
C VAL A 263 -18.29 6.54 -19.50
N ARG A 264 -19.07 5.54 -19.10
CA ARG A 264 -20.39 5.25 -19.66
C ARG A 264 -21.36 4.94 -18.54
N LYS A 265 -22.54 5.56 -18.54
CA LYS A 265 -23.63 5.17 -17.65
C LYS A 265 -24.29 3.89 -18.16
N TRP A 266 -24.47 2.94 -17.26
CA TRP A 266 -25.11 1.68 -17.61
C TRP A 266 -26.61 1.84 -17.88
N HIS A 267 -27.07 1.21 -18.92
CA HIS A 267 -28.47 0.91 -19.18
C HIS A 267 -28.56 -0.37 -20.04
N LYS A 268 -29.74 -0.99 -20.11
CA LYS A 268 -29.92 -2.19 -20.93
C LYS A 268 -29.62 -1.89 -22.39
N GLY A 269 -28.71 -2.66 -22.98
CA GLY A 269 -28.26 -2.48 -24.36
C GLY A 269 -27.23 -1.38 -24.54
N ALA A 270 -26.62 -0.88 -23.48
CA ALA A 270 -25.50 0.07 -23.55
C ALA A 270 -24.36 -0.44 -24.43
N LYS A 271 -23.94 0.39 -25.39
CA LYS A 271 -22.96 0.03 -26.43
C LYS A 271 -21.58 0.61 -26.13
N PRO A 272 -20.49 0.02 -26.67
CA PRO A 272 -19.13 0.58 -26.52
C PRO A 272 -18.98 2.02 -27.02
N GLU A 273 -19.74 2.43 -28.03
CA GLU A 273 -19.71 3.77 -28.63
C GLU A 273 -20.24 4.86 -27.70
N GLU A 274 -20.95 4.48 -26.64
CA GLU A 274 -21.49 5.41 -25.64
C GLU A 274 -20.45 5.84 -24.59
N PHE A 275 -19.26 5.25 -24.61
CA PHE A 275 -18.19 5.71 -23.75
C PHE A 275 -17.77 7.14 -24.11
N GLN A 276 -17.87 8.03 -23.14
CA GLN A 276 -17.43 9.41 -23.24
C GLN A 276 -16.08 9.56 -22.58
N ARG A 277 -15.08 10.01 -23.36
CA ARG A 277 -13.72 10.21 -22.87
C ARG A 277 -13.70 11.27 -21.75
N ILE A 278 -13.03 10.98 -20.65
CA ILE A 278 -12.90 11.86 -19.48
C ILE A 278 -11.53 12.51 -19.37
N VAL A 279 -10.56 12.12 -20.18
CA VAL A 279 -9.21 12.69 -20.23
C VAL A 279 -8.98 13.32 -21.59
N SER A 280 -8.89 14.65 -21.63
CA SER A 280 -8.46 15.37 -22.84
C SER A 280 -6.93 15.39 -22.97
N ALA A 281 -6.40 15.69 -24.13
CA ALA A 281 -4.96 15.87 -24.36
C ALA A 281 -4.34 16.86 -23.36
N THR A 282 -5.07 17.91 -22.99
CA THR A 282 -4.63 18.95 -22.04
C THR A 282 -4.58 18.49 -20.58
N HIS A 283 -4.97 17.26 -20.29
CA HIS A 283 -4.88 16.61 -18.99
C HIS A 283 -4.06 15.31 -19.04
N VAL A 284 -3.37 15.06 -20.17
CA VAL A 284 -2.37 14.01 -20.31
C VAL A 284 -0.99 14.63 -20.25
N TYR A 285 -0.28 14.34 -19.18
CA TYR A 285 1.03 14.90 -18.89
C TYR A 285 2.14 13.93 -19.24
N ARG A 286 3.28 14.47 -19.61
CA ARG A 286 4.50 13.72 -19.89
C ARG A 286 5.68 14.38 -19.20
N SER A 287 6.62 13.57 -18.77
CA SER A 287 7.93 14.04 -18.38
C SER A 287 8.70 14.55 -19.61
N GLU A 288 9.58 15.52 -19.42
CA GLU A 288 10.56 15.90 -20.46
C GLU A 288 11.64 14.81 -20.66
N ARG A 289 11.73 13.84 -19.76
CA ARG A 289 12.57 12.65 -19.91
C ARG A 289 11.93 11.68 -20.91
N ALA A 290 12.73 11.20 -21.85
CA ALA A 290 12.24 10.24 -22.83
C ALA A 290 11.87 8.89 -22.17
N ILE A 291 10.73 8.36 -22.54
CA ILE A 291 10.30 7.01 -22.15
C ILE A 291 11.10 6.00 -22.98
N ASN A 292 11.65 4.98 -22.30
CA ASN A 292 12.32 3.88 -22.99
C ASN A 292 11.30 3.09 -23.83
N PRO A 293 11.46 3.00 -25.15
CA PRO A 293 10.50 2.32 -26.01
C PRO A 293 10.35 0.82 -25.71
N ASP A 294 11.29 0.20 -24.98
CA ASP A 294 11.26 -1.22 -24.65
C ASP A 294 10.47 -1.55 -23.37
N SER A 295 10.29 -0.60 -22.48
CA SER A 295 9.64 -0.83 -21.17
C SER A 295 8.12 -0.92 -21.25
N GLY A 296 7.53 -0.79 -22.43
CA GLY A 296 6.07 -0.67 -22.56
C GLY A 296 5.60 0.77 -22.33
N LEU A 297 4.31 0.99 -22.41
CA LEU A 297 3.69 2.29 -22.22
C LEU A 297 2.37 2.12 -21.49
N ALA A 298 2.18 2.87 -20.42
CA ALA A 298 0.94 2.95 -19.69
C ALA A 298 0.53 4.41 -19.45
N LEU A 299 -0.76 4.59 -19.39
CA LEU A 299 -1.39 5.82 -18.92
C LEU A 299 -1.81 5.59 -17.47
N HIS A 300 -1.14 6.24 -16.53
CA HIS A 300 -1.47 6.20 -15.11
C HIS A 300 -2.49 7.31 -14.84
N THR A 301 -3.71 6.91 -14.54
CA THR A 301 -4.83 7.85 -14.42
C THR A 301 -5.30 7.94 -12.98
N VAL A 302 -5.41 9.16 -12.48
CA VAL A 302 -6.11 9.49 -11.25
C VAL A 302 -7.44 10.11 -11.64
N THR A 303 -8.52 9.43 -11.32
CA THR A 303 -9.90 9.89 -11.56
C THR A 303 -10.48 10.34 -10.24
N THR A 304 -10.98 11.58 -10.19
CA THR A 304 -11.66 12.14 -9.02
C THR A 304 -13.11 12.37 -9.35
N CYS A 305 -14.01 11.79 -8.57
CA CYS A 305 -15.46 11.92 -8.76
C CYS A 305 -16.10 12.58 -7.53
N ASP A 306 -17.00 13.52 -7.74
CA ASP A 306 -17.78 14.16 -6.70
C ASP A 306 -19.06 13.36 -6.42
N LEU A 307 -19.24 12.90 -5.19
CA LEU A 307 -20.40 12.13 -4.74
C LEU A 307 -21.51 13.00 -4.16
N ALA A 308 -21.25 14.28 -3.84
CA ALA A 308 -22.23 15.17 -3.25
C ALA A 308 -23.35 15.56 -4.24
N ASN A 309 -23.04 15.56 -5.52
CA ASN A 309 -23.99 15.91 -6.57
C ASN A 309 -24.67 14.65 -7.12
N GLY A 310 -25.97 14.76 -7.42
CA GLY A 310 -26.77 13.62 -7.90
C GLY A 310 -26.24 12.93 -9.16
N ASP A 311 -25.46 13.62 -9.98
CA ASP A 311 -24.78 13.10 -11.15
C ASP A 311 -23.34 12.72 -10.81
N PHE A 312 -22.94 11.52 -11.18
CA PHE A 312 -21.57 11.03 -11.03
C PHE A 312 -20.68 11.72 -12.05
N LYS A 313 -20.12 12.86 -11.66
CA LYS A 313 -19.19 13.65 -12.49
C LYS A 313 -17.78 13.38 -12.07
N CYS A 314 -16.97 12.96 -13.01
CA CYS A 314 -15.57 12.64 -12.80
C CYS A 314 -14.69 13.49 -13.69
N ASP A 315 -13.57 13.94 -13.13
CA ASP A 315 -12.46 14.52 -13.84
C ASP A 315 -11.26 13.56 -13.70
N ALA A 316 -10.40 13.54 -14.71
CA ALA A 316 -9.24 12.68 -14.68
C ALA A 316 -7.99 13.43 -15.13
N THR A 317 -6.92 13.18 -14.42
CA THR A 317 -5.55 13.59 -14.77
C THR A 317 -4.73 12.35 -15.02
N ALA A 318 -3.92 12.36 -16.07
CA ALA A 318 -3.14 11.19 -16.43
C ALA A 318 -1.70 11.56 -16.70
N VAL A 319 -0.77 10.64 -16.37
CA VAL A 319 0.65 10.74 -16.71
C VAL A 319 1.06 9.54 -17.55
N LEU A 320 1.92 9.78 -18.56
CA LEU A 320 2.51 8.72 -19.37
C LEU A 320 3.77 8.19 -18.71
N GLY A 321 3.88 6.87 -18.60
CA GLY A 321 5.04 6.21 -18.00
C GLY A 321 5.14 4.73 -18.38
N PRO A 322 6.15 4.02 -17.87
CA PRO A 322 6.25 2.57 -17.98
C PRO A 322 5.16 1.87 -17.15
N PRO A 323 4.81 0.60 -17.42
CA PRO A 323 3.70 -0.09 -16.75
C PRO A 323 3.97 -0.49 -15.30
N GLY A 324 5.23 -0.77 -14.92
CA GLY A 324 5.58 -1.14 -13.54
C GLY A 324 5.37 0.03 -12.58
N ARG A 325 4.55 -0.16 -11.53
CA ARG A 325 4.12 0.93 -10.67
C ARG A 325 3.85 0.50 -9.23
N VAL A 326 4.00 1.47 -8.32
CA VAL A 326 3.39 1.44 -6.98
C VAL A 326 2.78 2.82 -6.75
N PHE A 327 1.57 2.90 -6.21
CA PHE A 327 0.95 4.19 -5.93
C PHE A 327 0.63 4.38 -4.44
N TYR A 328 0.57 5.63 -4.04
CA TYR A 328 0.32 6.05 -2.68
C TYR A 328 -0.55 7.31 -2.68
N VAL A 329 -1.51 7.38 -1.77
CA VAL A 329 -2.41 8.54 -1.64
C VAL A 329 -2.20 9.19 -0.29
N SER A 330 -1.72 10.43 -0.33
CA SER A 330 -1.68 11.33 0.83
C SER A 330 -2.95 12.21 0.88
N PRO A 331 -3.17 12.98 1.94
CA PRO A 331 -4.26 13.96 1.96
C PRO A 331 -4.18 15.03 0.86
N GLU A 332 -2.98 15.30 0.30
CA GLU A 332 -2.74 16.37 -0.65
C GLU A 332 -2.51 15.89 -2.08
N SER A 333 -1.99 14.68 -2.27
CA SER A 333 -1.53 14.21 -3.59
C SER A 333 -1.64 12.71 -3.76
N VAL A 334 -1.73 12.28 -5.01
CA VAL A 334 -1.46 10.89 -5.39
C VAL A 334 -0.05 10.83 -5.95
N TYR A 335 0.76 9.92 -5.41
CA TYR A 335 2.09 9.61 -5.92
C TYR A 335 2.02 8.30 -6.70
N VAL A 336 2.59 8.31 -7.90
CA VAL A 336 2.73 7.12 -8.72
C VAL A 336 4.21 6.91 -8.99
N TRP A 337 4.78 5.88 -8.40
CA TRP A 337 6.16 5.46 -8.64
C TRP A 337 6.17 4.47 -9.77
N THR A 338 6.92 4.75 -10.83
CA THR A 338 7.06 3.86 -11.96
C THR A 338 8.50 3.38 -12.08
N THR A 339 8.66 2.12 -12.46
CA THR A 339 9.96 1.50 -12.68
C THR A 339 10.05 1.00 -14.12
N GLU A 340 11.10 1.42 -14.83
CA GLU A 340 11.39 0.89 -16.16
C GLU A 340 11.97 -0.52 -16.00
N TRP A 341 11.31 -1.50 -16.60
CA TRP A 341 11.78 -2.86 -16.62
C TRP A 341 12.19 -3.26 -18.03
N SER A 342 13.42 -3.75 -18.19
CA SER A 342 13.92 -4.23 -19.49
C SER A 342 13.93 -5.76 -19.51
N TYR A 343 13.22 -6.36 -20.48
CA TYR A 343 13.27 -7.79 -20.75
C TYR A 343 14.64 -8.27 -21.27
N TYR A 344 15.46 -7.37 -21.81
CA TYR A 344 16.67 -7.69 -22.53
C TYR A 344 17.85 -6.85 -22.02
N GLY A 345 18.68 -7.44 -21.17
CA GLY A 345 19.95 -6.83 -20.76
C GLY A 345 20.30 -7.09 -19.28
N PRO A 346 21.53 -6.86 -18.87
CA PRO A 346 21.88 -6.91 -17.45
C PRO A 346 21.09 -5.83 -16.72
N HIS A 347 20.39 -6.19 -15.65
CA HIS A 347 19.59 -5.33 -14.77
C HIS A 347 20.42 -4.24 -14.05
N ARG A 348 21.23 -3.51 -14.79
CA ARG A 348 22.08 -2.44 -14.27
C ARG A 348 21.44 -1.11 -14.64
N ASN A 349 20.98 -0.40 -13.62
CA ASN A 349 20.36 0.93 -13.64
C ASN A 349 18.90 0.93 -14.10
N GLU A 350 18.03 0.24 -13.36
CA GLU A 350 16.60 0.47 -13.47
C GLU A 350 16.31 1.92 -13.11
N LYS A 351 15.89 2.70 -14.11
CA LYS A 351 15.46 4.08 -13.89
C LYS A 351 14.03 4.06 -13.41
N SER A 352 13.80 4.71 -12.31
CA SER A 352 12.46 4.92 -11.77
C SER A 352 12.10 6.40 -11.84
N MET A 353 10.82 6.67 -11.83
CA MET A 353 10.28 8.01 -11.74
C MET A 353 9.11 8.03 -10.79
N VAL A 354 9.05 9.03 -9.94
CA VAL A 354 7.87 9.29 -9.13
C VAL A 354 7.14 10.51 -9.67
N TYR A 355 5.84 10.32 -9.96
CA TYR A 355 4.93 11.39 -10.36
C TYR A 355 4.13 11.83 -9.14
N ARG A 356 4.05 13.13 -8.91
CA ARG A 356 3.16 13.74 -7.94
C ARG A 356 1.96 14.33 -8.67
N MET A 357 0.77 13.92 -8.34
CA MET A 357 -0.50 14.36 -8.92
C MET A 357 -1.34 15.02 -7.82
N PRO A 358 -1.31 16.37 -7.70
CA PRO A 358 -2.01 17.09 -6.64
C PRO A 358 -3.53 16.93 -6.73
N LEU A 359 -4.21 16.81 -5.58
CA LEU A 359 -5.67 16.65 -5.49
C LEU A 359 -6.44 17.98 -5.58
N ASP A 360 -5.74 19.10 -5.53
CA ASP A 360 -6.27 20.46 -5.74
C ASP A 360 -6.34 20.87 -7.22
N ARG A 361 -5.93 19.96 -8.14
CA ARG A 361 -5.90 20.13 -9.61
C ARG A 361 -4.74 20.98 -10.13
N ASP A 362 -3.73 21.23 -9.34
CA ASP A 362 -2.47 21.76 -9.84
C ASP A 362 -1.84 20.77 -10.85
N SER A 363 -0.98 21.30 -11.71
CA SER A 363 -0.29 20.47 -12.70
C SER A 363 0.61 19.43 -12.02
N PRO A 364 0.59 18.17 -12.48
CA PRO A 364 1.53 17.16 -12.04
C PRO A 364 2.99 17.58 -12.15
N SER A 365 3.79 17.02 -11.26
CA SER A 365 5.24 17.16 -11.29
C SER A 365 5.90 15.78 -11.16
N ALA A 366 7.16 15.66 -11.52
CA ALA A 366 7.88 14.40 -11.50
C ALA A 366 9.31 14.58 -11.00
N LEU A 367 9.89 13.48 -10.52
CA LEU A 367 11.28 13.43 -10.10
C LEU A 367 11.88 12.09 -10.53
N GLY A 368 13.05 12.11 -11.13
CA GLY A 368 13.83 10.91 -11.40
C GLY A 368 14.36 10.32 -10.10
N VAL A 369 14.21 9.03 -9.92
CA VAL A 369 14.57 8.32 -8.69
C VAL A 369 15.22 6.98 -8.98
N SER A 370 15.82 6.35 -7.98
CA SER A 370 16.46 5.04 -8.08
C SER A 370 15.78 4.03 -7.17
N GLY A 371 15.73 2.78 -7.63
CA GLY A 371 15.11 1.70 -6.87
C GLY A 371 13.59 1.65 -7.01
N SER A 372 12.97 0.77 -6.26
CA SER A 372 11.53 0.54 -6.23
C SER A 372 11.02 0.42 -4.81
N PRO A 373 9.91 1.08 -4.45
CA PRO A 373 9.22 0.86 -3.19
C PRO A 373 8.62 -0.55 -3.17
N VAL A 374 8.35 -1.06 -1.98
CA VAL A 374 7.73 -2.38 -1.81
C VAL A 374 6.24 -2.31 -2.09
N ASP A 375 5.56 -1.34 -1.47
CA ASP A 375 4.11 -1.14 -1.56
C ASP A 375 3.73 0.29 -1.12
N GLN A 376 2.45 0.57 -0.98
CA GLN A 376 1.97 1.88 -0.49
C GLN A 376 2.56 2.26 0.88
N PHE A 377 2.87 1.30 1.74
CA PHE A 377 3.38 1.54 3.09
C PHE A 377 4.85 1.92 3.13
N SER A 378 5.50 1.82 1.98
CA SER A 378 6.85 2.34 1.80
C SER A 378 6.90 3.87 1.75
N PHE A 379 5.75 4.56 1.71
CA PHE A 379 5.66 6.00 1.52
C PHE A 379 5.15 6.73 2.75
N LEU A 380 5.69 7.94 2.95
CA LEU A 380 5.18 8.94 3.88
C LEU A 380 5.41 10.34 3.31
N GLU A 381 4.35 11.08 2.97
CA GLU A 381 4.44 12.53 2.81
C GLU A 381 4.35 13.16 4.19
N SER A 382 5.46 13.69 4.68
CA SER A 382 5.56 14.23 6.04
C SER A 382 5.14 15.70 6.13
N GLU A 383 4.78 16.15 7.32
CA GLU A 383 4.28 17.53 7.57
C GLU A 383 5.29 18.62 7.15
N ASP A 384 6.59 18.33 7.18
CA ASP A 384 7.66 19.22 6.74
C ASP A 384 7.87 19.22 5.21
N LYS A 385 6.86 18.72 4.46
CA LYS A 385 6.82 18.71 3.00
C LYS A 385 7.97 17.96 2.35
N HIS A 386 8.31 16.81 2.91
CA HIS A 386 9.17 15.81 2.29
C HIS A 386 8.37 14.58 1.92
N LEU A 387 8.75 13.97 0.82
CA LEU A 387 8.37 12.61 0.49
C LEU A 387 9.47 11.68 1.01
N ASN A 388 9.09 10.78 1.91
CA ASN A 388 9.96 9.74 2.47
C ASN A 388 9.54 8.41 1.84
N VAL A 389 10.49 7.65 1.29
CA VAL A 389 10.18 6.38 0.62
C VAL A 389 11.24 5.34 0.95
N LEU A 390 10.81 4.21 1.50
CA LEU A 390 11.67 3.04 1.58
C LEU A 390 11.79 2.40 0.21
N VAL A 391 12.99 2.29 -0.31
CA VAL A 391 13.25 1.70 -1.62
C VAL A 391 14.23 0.55 -1.55
N ARG A 392 14.10 -0.37 -2.50
CA ARG A 392 15.08 -1.42 -2.76
C ARG A 392 15.68 -1.22 -4.14
N SER A 393 16.96 -1.60 -4.30
CA SER A 393 17.72 -1.32 -5.52
C SER A 393 17.15 -1.97 -6.78
N ASN A 394 16.40 -3.06 -6.64
CA ASN A 394 15.75 -3.76 -7.74
C ASN A 394 14.27 -3.96 -7.44
N GLY A 395 13.41 -3.72 -8.41
CA GLY A 395 11.98 -3.97 -8.29
C GLY A 395 11.27 -3.74 -9.61
N SER A 396 10.12 -4.38 -9.80
CA SER A 396 9.28 -4.25 -11.00
C SER A 396 8.00 -3.45 -10.76
N GLY A 397 7.78 -3.01 -9.53
CA GLY A 397 6.49 -2.46 -9.13
C GLY A 397 5.41 -3.54 -9.03
N ASP A 398 4.18 -3.10 -8.92
CA ASP A 398 2.98 -3.95 -8.94
C ASP A 398 2.59 -4.27 -10.39
N ASP A 399 2.28 -5.51 -10.67
CA ASP A 399 1.76 -5.99 -11.94
C ASP A 399 0.46 -6.78 -11.70
N MET A 400 -0.39 -6.87 -12.73
CA MET A 400 -1.67 -7.56 -12.63
C MET A 400 -1.47 -9.00 -12.12
N TRP A 401 -2.15 -9.37 -11.04
CA TRP A 401 -2.06 -10.68 -10.38
C TRP A 401 -0.68 -11.04 -9.80
N SER A 402 0.25 -10.13 -9.80
CA SER A 402 1.56 -10.30 -9.18
C SER A 402 1.67 -9.40 -7.95
N ALA A 403 2.28 -9.92 -6.90
CA ALA A 403 2.72 -9.09 -5.80
C ALA A 403 3.91 -8.22 -6.24
N GLU A 404 4.07 -7.09 -5.58
CA GLU A 404 5.22 -6.22 -5.75
C GLU A 404 6.51 -7.02 -5.46
N ARG A 405 7.40 -7.05 -6.42
CA ARG A 405 8.68 -7.77 -6.31
C ARG A 405 9.81 -6.78 -6.17
N THR A 406 10.47 -6.83 -5.03
CA THR A 406 11.64 -6.01 -4.78
C THR A 406 12.78 -6.85 -4.20
N ALA A 407 14.00 -6.49 -4.52
CA ALA A 407 15.21 -7.15 -4.02
C ALA A 407 16.38 -6.16 -3.94
N GLY A 408 17.52 -6.63 -3.48
CA GLY A 408 18.74 -5.85 -3.48
C GLY A 408 18.94 -5.03 -2.21
N ASP A 409 19.72 -3.97 -2.32
CA ASP A 409 20.05 -3.08 -1.22
C ASP A 409 18.85 -2.22 -0.83
N VAL A 410 18.87 -1.69 0.38
CA VAL A 410 17.77 -0.95 0.99
C VAL A 410 18.23 0.48 1.25
N ALA A 411 17.39 1.45 0.98
CA ALA A 411 17.63 2.84 1.34
C ALA A 411 16.32 3.56 1.70
N LEU A 412 16.43 4.58 2.53
CA LEU A 412 15.39 5.58 2.74
C LEU A 412 15.69 6.76 1.82
N LEU A 413 14.83 7.02 0.85
CA LEU A 413 14.80 8.27 0.11
C LEU A 413 14.03 9.30 0.94
N ARG A 414 14.63 10.48 1.15
CA ARG A 414 13.96 11.62 1.77
C ARG A 414 14.21 12.86 0.92
N VAL A 415 13.18 13.33 0.23
CA VAL A 415 13.31 14.41 -0.74
C VAL A 415 12.25 15.50 -0.52
N PRO A 416 12.59 16.79 -0.55
CA PRO A 416 11.61 17.86 -0.48
C PRO A 416 10.63 17.78 -1.65
N VAL A 417 9.33 17.96 -1.40
CA VAL A 417 8.31 18.02 -2.47
C VAL A 417 8.62 19.15 -3.47
N SER A 418 9.33 20.17 -3.04
CA SER A 418 9.77 21.29 -3.90
C SER A 418 10.86 20.92 -4.92
N GLU A 419 11.47 19.74 -4.86
CA GLU A 419 12.43 19.27 -5.87
C GLU A 419 11.75 18.62 -7.09
N PHE A 420 10.45 18.31 -6.98
CA PHE A 420 9.69 17.80 -8.11
C PHE A 420 9.54 18.89 -9.19
N ASP A 421 9.74 18.50 -10.44
CA ASP A 421 9.68 19.40 -11.59
C ASP A 421 8.99 18.76 -12.82
N ASP A 422 9.47 19.04 -14.02
CA ASP A 422 9.02 18.44 -15.28
C ASP A 422 9.59 17.01 -15.53
N GLY A 423 10.30 16.46 -14.56
CA GLY A 423 10.97 15.15 -14.62
C GLY A 423 12.40 15.21 -15.14
N THR A 424 12.97 16.40 -15.32
CA THR A 424 14.38 16.56 -15.70
C THR A 424 15.32 16.41 -14.51
N ASN A 425 14.89 16.76 -13.30
CA ASN A 425 15.66 16.58 -12.09
C ASN A 425 15.71 15.09 -11.67
N ASP A 426 16.84 14.70 -11.10
CA ASP A 426 17.02 13.44 -10.38
C ASP A 426 17.20 13.72 -8.88
N ALA A 427 16.66 12.87 -8.03
CA ALA A 427 16.99 12.86 -6.62
C ALA A 427 18.50 12.67 -6.45
N SER A 428 19.11 13.49 -5.62
CA SER A 428 20.54 13.44 -5.36
C SER A 428 20.90 12.15 -4.62
N SER A 429 22.11 11.64 -4.80
CA SER A 429 22.62 10.55 -3.98
C SER A 429 22.63 10.87 -2.47
N TRP A 430 22.63 12.14 -2.10
CA TRP A 430 22.54 12.60 -0.71
C TRP A 430 21.14 12.51 -0.13
N ASP A 431 20.10 12.39 -0.97
CA ASP A 431 18.73 12.20 -0.54
C ASP A 431 18.44 10.74 -0.13
N TYR A 432 19.38 9.82 -0.42
CA TYR A 432 19.29 8.41 -0.08
C TYR A 432 20.14 8.09 1.14
N HIS A 433 19.51 7.63 2.19
CA HIS A 433 20.17 7.07 3.34
C HIS A 433 20.22 5.55 3.22
N GLY A 434 21.44 4.99 3.06
CA GLY A 434 21.63 3.53 2.94
C GLY A 434 21.27 2.81 4.23
N LEU A 435 20.46 1.78 4.14
CA LEU A 435 19.93 1.03 5.27
C LEU A 435 20.39 -0.43 5.28
N PRO A 436 20.48 -1.08 6.46
CA PRO A 436 20.81 -2.49 6.56
C PRO A 436 19.86 -3.37 5.74
N LYS A 437 20.42 -4.34 5.03
CA LYS A 437 19.67 -5.29 4.22
C LYS A 437 19.22 -6.48 5.07
N PRO A 438 17.90 -6.72 5.23
CA PRO A 438 17.43 -7.91 5.90
C PRO A 438 17.68 -9.17 5.05
N ARG A 439 17.76 -10.33 5.70
CA ARG A 439 17.85 -11.62 5.03
C ARG A 439 16.43 -12.15 4.76
N GLY A 440 16.18 -12.66 3.56
CA GLY A 440 14.89 -13.22 3.18
C GLY A 440 14.24 -12.46 2.03
N TYR A 441 13.07 -12.94 1.57
CA TYR A 441 12.40 -12.43 0.37
C TYR A 441 11.11 -11.65 0.67
N THR A 442 10.31 -12.10 1.64
CA THR A 442 9.05 -11.43 2.00
C THR A 442 9.34 -10.19 2.83
N PHE A 443 9.38 -9.05 2.19
CA PHE A 443 9.73 -7.79 2.83
C PHE A 443 8.48 -7.09 3.37
N GLN A 444 8.55 -6.65 4.62
CA GLN A 444 7.52 -5.85 5.28
C GLN A 444 8.11 -4.51 5.71
N ASN A 445 7.31 -3.48 5.64
CA ASN A 445 7.75 -2.14 6.04
C ASN A 445 6.57 -1.28 6.49
N ARG A 446 6.84 -0.28 7.34
CA ARG A 446 5.83 0.63 7.85
C ARG A 446 6.41 1.87 8.50
N PHE A 447 5.81 3.01 8.21
CA PHE A 447 6.01 4.22 9.00
C PHE A 447 5.05 4.23 10.20
N VAL A 448 5.60 4.46 11.41
CA VAL A 448 4.84 4.63 12.65
C VAL A 448 5.43 5.84 13.38
N GLY A 449 4.70 6.96 13.43
CA GLY A 449 5.20 8.20 13.98
C GLY A 449 6.49 8.67 13.29
N GLU A 450 7.54 8.86 14.05
CA GLU A 450 8.86 9.30 13.54
C GLU A 450 9.77 8.13 13.13
N TYR A 451 9.23 6.91 13.08
CA TYR A 451 10.00 5.71 12.79
C TYR A 451 9.51 5.00 11.53
N LEU A 452 10.46 4.47 10.78
CA LEU A 452 10.25 3.48 9.73
C LEU A 452 10.70 2.13 10.27
N LEU A 453 9.80 1.16 10.30
CA LEU A 453 10.11 -0.21 10.66
C LEU A 453 10.14 -1.08 9.41
N TYR A 454 11.09 -2.01 9.32
CA TYR A 454 11.09 -2.99 8.24
C TYR A 454 11.81 -4.29 8.64
N GLY A 455 11.46 -5.36 7.96
CA GLY A 455 12.05 -6.69 8.17
C GLY A 455 11.56 -7.68 7.12
N THR A 456 11.86 -8.96 7.31
CA THR A 456 11.44 -10.03 6.41
C THR A 456 10.62 -11.08 7.13
N GLY A 457 9.55 -11.51 6.46
CA GLY A 457 8.62 -12.49 6.97
C GLY A 457 9.08 -13.94 6.77
N SER A 458 8.23 -14.84 7.27
CA SER A 458 8.41 -16.30 7.24
C SER A 458 8.06 -16.94 5.88
N GLY A 459 7.75 -16.16 4.86
CA GLY A 459 7.35 -16.61 3.54
C GLY A 459 8.38 -17.46 2.81
N TRP A 460 8.09 -17.83 1.57
CA TRP A 460 8.94 -18.68 0.74
C TRP A 460 10.35 -18.10 0.60
N GLY A 461 11.38 -18.93 0.84
CA GLY A 461 12.78 -18.49 0.84
C GLY A 461 13.25 -17.87 2.16
N ALA A 462 12.47 -17.98 3.24
CA ALA A 462 12.95 -17.64 4.58
C ALA A 462 14.22 -18.45 4.92
N PRO A 463 15.16 -17.89 5.69
CA PRO A 463 16.32 -18.64 6.19
C PRO A 463 15.87 -19.94 6.87
N GLU A 464 16.71 -20.98 6.80
CA GLU A 464 16.42 -22.29 7.43
C GLU A 464 16.10 -22.19 8.93
N ASN A 465 16.59 -21.14 9.62
CA ASN A 465 16.20 -20.78 10.98
C ASN A 465 15.06 -19.77 10.97
N LYS A 466 13.82 -20.26 10.96
CA LYS A 466 12.61 -19.43 11.06
C LYS A 466 12.37 -18.81 12.44
N SER A 467 13.18 -19.15 13.41
CA SER A 467 12.99 -18.81 14.82
C SER A 467 13.63 -17.48 15.24
N GLU A 468 14.31 -16.77 14.36
CA GLU A 468 14.92 -15.47 14.68
C GLU A 468 15.01 -14.59 13.43
N SER A 469 14.47 -13.39 13.52
CA SER A 469 14.53 -12.38 12.46
C SER A 469 15.04 -11.06 13.00
N ASN A 470 15.58 -10.24 12.11
CA ASN A 470 15.93 -8.85 12.44
C ASN A 470 14.80 -7.93 12.03
N LEU A 471 14.36 -7.12 12.98
CA LEU A 471 13.54 -5.94 12.75
C LEU A 471 14.46 -4.72 12.79
N PHE A 472 14.40 -3.90 11.76
CA PHE A 472 15.12 -2.62 11.72
C PHE A 472 14.13 -1.50 12.03
N VAL A 473 14.53 -0.60 12.92
CA VAL A 473 13.77 0.60 13.30
C VAL A 473 14.63 1.80 12.97
N VAL A 474 14.15 2.66 12.11
CA VAL A 474 14.88 3.82 11.59
C VAL A 474 14.14 5.07 12.00
N ASN A 475 14.78 6.00 12.66
CA ASN A 475 14.26 7.35 12.76
C ASN A 475 14.41 8.01 11.38
N TRP A 476 13.28 8.27 10.71
CA TRP A 476 13.32 8.75 9.32
C TRP A 476 13.75 10.21 9.17
N ARG A 477 13.85 10.98 10.28
CA ARG A 477 14.31 12.37 10.23
C ARG A 477 15.83 12.49 10.15
N ASP A 478 16.54 11.67 10.91
CA ASP A 478 18.02 11.70 11.02
C ASP A 478 18.71 10.46 10.46
N GLY A 479 17.95 9.40 10.19
CA GLY A 479 18.46 8.15 9.63
C GLY A 479 19.09 7.22 10.65
N GLU A 480 18.96 7.48 11.97
CA GLU A 480 19.49 6.57 12.99
C GLU A 480 18.77 5.21 12.93
N VAL A 481 19.56 4.13 12.96
CA VAL A 481 19.07 2.76 12.77
C VAL A 481 19.33 1.93 14.02
N SER A 482 18.25 1.38 14.57
CA SER A 482 18.31 0.33 15.60
C SER A 482 17.96 -1.02 14.98
N GLN A 483 18.69 -2.06 15.37
CA GLN A 483 18.42 -3.44 14.97
C GLN A 483 17.94 -4.24 16.17
N LEU A 484 16.73 -4.74 16.10
CA LEU A 484 16.11 -5.56 17.13
C LEU A 484 16.01 -7.01 16.65
N LYS A 485 16.09 -7.95 17.58
CA LYS A 485 15.86 -9.37 17.32
C LYS A 485 14.46 -9.75 17.77
N VAL A 486 13.71 -10.43 16.89
CA VAL A 486 12.43 -11.04 17.19
C VAL A 486 12.49 -12.55 16.94
N ASN A 487 11.78 -13.34 17.75
CA ASN A 487 11.82 -14.80 17.71
C ASN A 487 10.90 -15.42 16.64
N HIS A 488 10.56 -14.67 15.61
CA HIS A 488 9.63 -15.05 14.55
C HIS A 488 9.88 -14.24 13.28
N GLY A 489 9.27 -14.60 12.17
CA GLY A 489 9.28 -13.79 10.96
C GLY A 489 8.60 -12.44 11.17
N VAL A 490 8.99 -11.43 10.39
CA VAL A 490 8.29 -10.13 10.35
C VAL A 490 7.24 -10.23 9.24
N ASP A 491 6.05 -10.74 9.58
CA ASP A 491 4.97 -10.94 8.60
C ASP A 491 3.96 -9.79 8.59
N ARG A 492 3.92 -8.98 9.64
CA ARG A 492 3.07 -7.79 9.78
C ARG A 492 3.71 -6.80 10.73
N ILE A 493 3.62 -5.52 10.40
CA ILE A 493 4.01 -4.41 11.28
C ILE A 493 2.79 -3.49 11.40
N GLU A 494 2.33 -3.17 12.60
CA GLU A 494 1.19 -2.30 12.83
C GLU A 494 1.50 -1.27 13.91
N ALA A 495 0.79 -0.14 13.89
CA ALA A 495 0.89 0.80 14.97
C ALA A 495 0.08 0.35 16.20
N LEU A 496 0.64 0.60 17.37
CA LEU A 496 0.06 0.32 18.68
C LEU A 496 0.04 1.62 19.51
N GLY A 497 -0.79 2.57 19.08
CA GLY A 497 -0.71 3.95 19.57
C GLY A 497 0.52 4.68 19.01
N SER A 498 1.39 5.18 19.87
CA SER A 498 2.69 5.77 19.49
C SER A 498 3.78 4.74 19.26
N ASP A 499 3.55 3.50 19.66
CA ASP A 499 4.47 2.37 19.55
C ASP A 499 4.07 1.44 18.39
N ALA A 500 4.75 0.31 18.23
CA ALA A 500 4.45 -0.64 17.17
C ALA A 500 4.25 -2.07 17.70
N ILE A 501 3.60 -2.88 16.86
CA ILE A 501 3.52 -4.31 17.04
C ILE A 501 4.02 -5.01 15.78
N VAL A 502 4.77 -6.08 15.97
CA VAL A 502 5.21 -6.98 14.91
C VAL A 502 4.55 -8.33 15.13
N VAL A 503 3.88 -8.83 14.10
CA VAL A 503 3.23 -10.13 14.12
C VAL A 503 3.90 -11.03 13.10
N GLY A 504 4.13 -12.29 13.46
CA GLY A 504 4.72 -13.26 12.55
C GLY A 504 4.71 -14.67 13.08
N THR A 505 5.23 -15.61 12.32
CA THR A 505 5.27 -17.02 12.70
C THR A 505 6.71 -17.55 12.82
N ASP A 506 6.90 -18.50 13.75
CA ASP A 506 8.10 -19.35 13.82
C ASP A 506 7.97 -20.63 12.94
N GLY A 507 6.87 -20.74 12.20
CA GLY A 507 6.48 -21.90 11.40
C GLY A 507 5.48 -22.84 12.11
N SER A 508 5.25 -22.67 13.40
CA SER A 508 4.34 -23.49 14.20
C SER A 508 3.37 -22.64 15.03
N ASN A 509 3.78 -21.46 15.44
CA ASN A 509 3.04 -20.60 16.35
C ASN A 509 2.97 -19.18 15.78
N LEU A 510 1.94 -18.46 16.18
CA LEU A 510 1.77 -17.06 15.87
C LEU A 510 2.29 -16.21 17.03
N HIS A 511 3.19 -15.29 16.73
CA HIS A 511 3.86 -14.42 17.69
C HIS A 511 3.39 -12.98 17.52
N PHE A 512 3.36 -12.25 18.63
CA PHE A 512 3.03 -10.82 18.71
C PHE A 512 4.09 -10.15 19.57
N SER A 513 4.98 -9.39 18.96
CA SER A 513 6.02 -8.64 19.67
C SER A 513 5.66 -7.16 19.72
N SER A 514 5.53 -6.59 20.90
CA SER A 514 5.38 -5.13 21.07
C SER A 514 6.75 -4.46 21.00
N ILE A 515 6.81 -3.36 20.26
CA ILE A 515 8.04 -2.59 20.02
C ILE A 515 7.83 -1.19 20.60
N ARG A 516 8.63 -0.87 21.63
CA ARG A 516 8.68 0.49 22.14
C ARG A 516 9.45 1.36 21.15
N LEU A 517 8.82 2.45 20.72
CA LEU A 517 9.42 3.46 19.84
C LEU A 517 9.82 4.67 20.69
N ALA A 518 11.10 4.78 20.94
CA ALA A 518 11.73 5.85 21.72
C ALA A 518 13.15 6.07 21.17
N ASP A 519 13.94 6.95 21.75
CA ASP A 519 15.34 7.18 21.36
C ASP A 519 16.15 5.87 21.30
N GLU A 520 15.86 4.92 22.20
CA GLU A 520 16.37 3.56 22.16
C GLU A 520 15.20 2.57 21.94
N PRO A 521 14.88 2.22 20.69
CA PRO A 521 13.84 1.24 20.39
C PRO A 521 14.14 -0.14 20.97
N ALA A 522 13.12 -0.81 21.49
CA ALA A 522 13.29 -2.14 22.12
C ALA A 522 12.04 -3.02 21.94
N VAL A 523 12.25 -4.34 21.90
CA VAL A 523 11.16 -5.31 22.10
C VAL A 523 10.77 -5.24 23.57
N ALA A 524 9.51 -4.86 23.83
CA ALA A 524 9.03 -4.67 25.19
C ALA A 524 8.39 -5.95 25.76
N ASP A 525 7.66 -6.69 24.92
CA ASP A 525 7.00 -7.94 25.30
C ASP A 525 6.76 -8.85 24.09
N GLU A 526 6.54 -10.14 24.34
CA GLU A 526 6.19 -11.13 23.32
C GLU A 526 5.05 -12.02 23.81
N PHE A 527 3.97 -12.08 23.06
CA PHE A 527 2.88 -13.03 23.26
C PHE A 527 2.90 -14.09 22.15
N VAL A 528 2.68 -15.38 22.52
CA VAL A 528 2.70 -16.50 21.58
C VAL A 528 1.38 -17.25 21.60
N ARG A 529 0.68 -17.28 20.47
CA ARG A 529 -0.49 -18.15 20.25
C ARG A 529 -0.03 -19.45 19.58
N LYS A 530 -0.05 -20.54 20.34
CA LYS A 530 0.40 -21.85 19.88
C LYS A 530 -0.52 -22.43 18.80
N GLY A 531 0.06 -23.02 17.76
CA GLY A 531 -0.67 -23.74 16.71
C GLY A 531 -1.59 -22.87 15.87
N ALA A 532 -1.32 -21.57 15.77
CA ALA A 532 -2.08 -20.63 14.96
C ALA A 532 -1.20 -19.93 13.93
N SER A 533 -1.85 -19.42 12.89
CA SER A 533 -1.26 -18.51 11.88
C SER A 533 -2.22 -17.33 11.64
N GLN A 534 -1.76 -16.30 10.92
CA GLN A 534 -2.64 -15.21 10.52
C GLN A 534 -3.71 -15.72 9.55
N GLY A 535 -4.96 -15.35 9.76
CA GLY A 535 -6.10 -15.70 8.90
C GLY A 535 -6.50 -14.61 7.91
N GLU A 536 -5.95 -13.42 8.04
CA GLU A 536 -6.14 -12.31 7.10
C GLU A 536 -4.86 -11.45 7.06
N LEU A 537 -4.38 -11.25 5.87
CA LEU A 537 -3.05 -10.68 5.65
C LEU A 537 -3.09 -9.21 5.27
N ARG A 538 -4.22 -8.70 4.79
CA ARG A 538 -4.40 -7.28 4.47
C ARG A 538 -4.47 -6.44 5.74
N SER A 539 -4.10 -5.17 5.63
CA SER A 539 -4.09 -4.20 6.73
C SER A 539 -5.39 -4.18 7.52
N HIS A 540 -6.53 -4.21 6.84
CA HIS A 540 -7.86 -4.19 7.46
C HIS A 540 -8.19 -5.45 8.27
N GLY A 541 -7.38 -6.51 8.23
CA GLY A 541 -7.49 -7.66 9.13
C GLY A 541 -7.10 -7.35 10.56
N PHE A 542 -6.22 -6.39 10.79
CA PHE A 542 -5.79 -5.93 12.10
C PHE A 542 -6.53 -4.66 12.51
N PHE A 543 -6.93 -4.58 13.75
CA PHE A 543 -7.41 -3.32 14.33
C PHE A 543 -7.01 -3.22 15.81
N TYR A 544 -6.48 -2.06 16.19
CA TYR A 544 -6.18 -1.70 17.57
C TYR A 544 -7.09 -0.57 18.03
N LYS A 545 -7.83 -0.79 19.11
CA LYS A 545 -8.68 0.21 19.76
C LYS A 545 -8.03 0.67 21.05
N PRO A 546 -7.41 1.87 21.09
CA PRO A 546 -6.91 2.44 22.33
C PRO A 546 -8.07 2.79 23.27
N ASP A 547 -7.86 2.61 24.56
CA ASP A 547 -8.76 3.03 25.65
C ASP A 547 -8.04 3.82 26.74
N GLY A 548 -6.74 4.06 26.56
CA GLY A 548 -5.87 4.89 27.37
C GLY A 548 -4.62 5.28 26.59
N ALA A 549 -3.71 6.03 27.21
CA ALA A 549 -2.49 6.51 26.55
C ALA A 549 -1.61 5.33 26.04
N ASN A 550 -1.48 4.27 26.84
CA ASN A 550 -0.67 3.10 26.53
C ASN A 550 -1.45 1.78 26.69
N SER A 551 -2.76 1.82 26.58
CA SER A 551 -3.63 0.66 26.77
C SER A 551 -4.69 0.60 25.68
N GLY A 552 -5.16 -0.63 25.41
CA GLY A 552 -6.20 -0.88 24.41
C GLY A 552 -6.43 -2.36 24.17
N VAL A 553 -7.31 -2.64 23.21
CA VAL A 553 -7.59 -4.00 22.76
C VAL A 553 -7.29 -4.09 21.26
N LEU A 554 -6.53 -5.07 20.86
CA LEU A 554 -6.34 -5.41 19.45
C LEU A 554 -7.12 -6.65 19.07
N GLY A 555 -7.47 -6.75 17.80
CA GLY A 555 -8.09 -7.92 17.20
C GLY A 555 -7.38 -8.31 15.91
N LEU A 556 -7.20 -9.61 15.69
CA LEU A 556 -6.61 -10.16 14.47
C LEU A 556 -7.32 -11.48 14.09
N PRO A 557 -7.74 -11.67 12.85
CA PRO A 557 -8.14 -12.97 12.34
C PRO A 557 -7.00 -13.98 12.42
N ILE A 558 -7.29 -15.14 12.98
CA ILE A 558 -6.35 -16.25 13.05
C ILE A 558 -6.91 -17.47 12.33
N SER A 559 -6.03 -18.22 11.67
CA SER A 559 -6.30 -19.55 11.19
C SER A 559 -6.02 -20.52 12.33
N VAL A 560 -7.05 -21.27 12.70
CA VAL A 560 -6.94 -22.39 13.63
C VAL A 560 -7.34 -23.66 12.87
N PRO A 561 -6.81 -24.85 13.22
CA PRO A 561 -7.19 -26.11 12.57
C PRO A 561 -8.71 -26.25 12.55
N GLY A 562 -9.30 -26.22 11.36
CA GLY A 562 -10.74 -26.21 11.17
C GLY A 562 -11.40 -27.47 11.73
N ARG A 563 -12.55 -27.32 12.38
CA ARG A 563 -13.42 -28.45 12.66
C ARG A 563 -14.02 -28.97 11.34
N SER A 564 -14.13 -30.28 11.18
CA SER A 564 -14.75 -30.86 9.99
C SER A 564 -16.17 -30.30 9.81
N GLY A 565 -16.47 -29.73 8.66
CA GLY A 565 -17.77 -29.09 8.37
C GLY A 565 -17.72 -27.58 8.09
N TYR A 566 -16.64 -26.89 8.44
CA TYR A 566 -16.49 -25.42 8.28
C TYR A 566 -15.76 -24.99 7.00
N ARG A 567 -15.81 -25.78 5.95
CA ARG A 567 -15.09 -25.53 4.68
C ARG A 567 -15.41 -24.20 3.99
N HIS A 568 -16.52 -23.54 4.32
CA HIS A 568 -16.90 -22.27 3.70
C HIS A 568 -16.18 -21.05 4.28
N LEU A 569 -15.48 -21.19 5.40
CA LEU A 569 -14.60 -20.16 5.94
C LEU A 569 -13.16 -20.32 5.44
N PHE A 570 -12.90 -21.39 4.71
CA PHE A 570 -11.58 -21.85 4.30
C PHE A 570 -10.53 -21.82 5.42
N ASP A 571 -9.42 -22.45 5.23
CA ASP A 571 -8.40 -22.71 6.25
C ASP A 571 -7.78 -21.44 6.86
N GLU A 572 -8.27 -20.23 6.49
CA GLU A 572 -7.55 -18.97 6.71
C GLU A 572 -8.16 -18.02 7.75
N SER A 573 -9.37 -18.21 8.26
CA SER A 573 -9.91 -17.34 9.33
C SER A 573 -11.11 -17.94 10.06
N ALA A 574 -10.84 -18.92 10.89
CA ALA A 574 -11.87 -19.55 11.72
C ALA A 574 -12.21 -18.74 12.98
N ALA A 575 -11.37 -17.79 13.39
CA ALA A 575 -11.55 -17.01 14.62
C ALA A 575 -10.94 -15.60 14.52
N ILE A 576 -11.42 -14.69 15.38
CA ILE A 576 -10.73 -13.44 15.71
C ILE A 576 -10.16 -13.58 17.10
N LEU A 577 -8.84 -13.50 17.23
CA LEU A 577 -8.14 -13.43 18.50
C LEU A 577 -8.14 -11.99 19.00
N PHE A 578 -8.40 -11.79 20.29
CA PHE A 578 -8.31 -10.49 20.95
C PHE A 578 -7.25 -10.53 22.05
N LEU A 579 -6.36 -9.52 22.00
CA LEU A 579 -5.35 -9.30 23.05
C LEU A 579 -5.59 -7.94 23.71
N ARG A 580 -5.43 -7.91 25.02
CA ARG A 580 -5.32 -6.69 25.81
C ARG A 580 -3.87 -6.21 25.77
N ASN A 581 -3.66 -4.97 25.39
CA ASN A 581 -2.39 -4.27 25.59
C ASN A 581 -2.51 -3.41 26.86
N ASP A 582 -1.54 -3.51 27.75
CA ASP A 582 -1.39 -2.66 28.92
C ASP A 582 0.10 -2.29 29.10
N GLY A 583 0.46 -1.06 28.73
CA GLY A 583 1.86 -0.60 28.78
C GLY A 583 2.82 -1.43 27.92
N LEU A 584 2.39 -1.88 26.76
CA LEU A 584 3.09 -2.77 25.81
C LEU A 584 3.16 -4.24 26.27
N HIS A 585 2.50 -4.63 27.36
CA HIS A 585 2.37 -6.02 27.76
C HIS A 585 1.07 -6.62 27.23
N PHE A 586 1.17 -7.79 26.59
CA PHE A 586 0.03 -8.47 26.00
C PHE A 586 -0.55 -9.52 26.92
N GLN A 587 -1.88 -9.50 27.03
CA GLN A 587 -2.65 -10.53 27.70
C GLN A 587 -3.74 -11.04 26.75
N GLU A 588 -3.84 -12.35 26.56
CA GLU A 588 -4.94 -12.96 25.84
C GLU A 588 -6.24 -12.77 26.61
N VAL A 589 -7.22 -12.13 25.95
CA VAL A 589 -8.56 -11.98 26.51
C VAL A 589 -9.56 -12.96 25.89
N GLY A 590 -9.15 -13.68 24.86
CA GLY A 590 -9.92 -14.74 24.23
C GLY A 590 -10.19 -14.54 22.75
N GLU A 591 -11.06 -15.36 22.20
CA GLU A 591 -11.39 -15.37 20.77
C GLU A 591 -12.90 -15.48 20.54
N LEU A 592 -13.34 -14.94 19.39
CA LEU A 592 -14.69 -15.14 18.85
C LEU A 592 -14.58 -15.98 17.59
N THR A 593 -15.29 -17.10 17.56
CA THR A 593 -15.19 -18.12 16.50
C THR A 593 -16.45 -18.19 15.66
N ALA A 594 -16.33 -18.59 14.40
CA ALA A 594 -17.48 -18.93 13.58
C ALA A 594 -18.12 -20.26 14.04
N GLN A 595 -19.46 -20.36 13.94
CA GLN A 595 -20.21 -21.55 14.33
C GLN A 595 -21.07 -22.15 13.20
N SER A 596 -21.01 -21.58 11.99
CA SER A 596 -21.82 -22.13 10.90
C SER A 596 -21.42 -23.56 10.56
N GLU A 597 -22.29 -24.50 10.84
CA GLU A 597 -22.06 -25.93 10.58
C GLU A 597 -22.19 -26.34 9.11
N ARG A 598 -22.71 -25.46 8.26
CA ARG A 598 -22.97 -25.76 6.86
C ARG A 598 -22.48 -24.62 5.96
N ALA A 599 -21.83 -24.98 4.87
CA ALA A 599 -21.61 -24.05 3.77
C ALA A 599 -22.97 -23.50 3.31
N VAL A 600 -23.18 -22.19 3.45
CA VAL A 600 -24.40 -21.55 2.98
C VAL A 600 -24.28 -21.45 1.46
N ASP A 601 -25.14 -22.14 0.73
CA ASP A 601 -25.35 -21.83 -0.68
C ASP A 601 -26.03 -20.47 -0.76
N ASP A 602 -25.21 -19.44 -1.01
CA ASP A 602 -25.69 -18.08 -1.13
C ASP A 602 -26.16 -17.73 -2.55
N ALA A 603 -26.19 -18.71 -3.46
CA ALA A 603 -26.50 -18.53 -4.88
C ALA A 603 -25.71 -17.36 -5.48
N CYS A 604 -24.42 -17.29 -5.17
CA CYS A 604 -23.52 -16.29 -5.73
C CYS A 604 -23.47 -16.38 -7.26
N ARG A 605 -23.50 -15.22 -7.94
CA ARG A 605 -23.49 -15.14 -9.41
C ARG A 605 -22.32 -14.34 -9.97
N ALA A 606 -21.69 -13.49 -9.15
CA ALA A 606 -20.45 -12.76 -9.45
C ALA A 606 -19.22 -13.62 -9.18
N SER A 607 -18.04 -13.06 -9.13
CA SER A 607 -16.89 -13.73 -8.51
C SER A 607 -17.25 -14.14 -7.08
N CYS A 608 -17.14 -15.44 -6.80
CA CYS A 608 -17.53 -16.00 -5.51
C CYS A 608 -16.33 -16.22 -4.57
N VAL A 609 -15.24 -15.55 -4.85
CA VAL A 609 -14.02 -15.52 -4.03
C VAL A 609 -14.04 -14.25 -3.19
N ASP A 610 -13.72 -14.36 -1.92
CA ASP A 610 -13.56 -13.21 -1.01
C ASP A 610 -12.13 -12.66 -1.19
N TRP A 611 -11.85 -11.97 -2.31
CA TRP A 611 -10.51 -11.47 -2.67
C TRP A 611 -9.88 -10.55 -1.63
N TYR A 612 -10.70 -9.76 -0.93
CA TYR A 612 -10.26 -8.84 0.13
C TYR A 612 -10.55 -9.37 1.54
N GLY A 613 -10.61 -10.72 1.66
CA GLY A 613 -10.89 -11.41 2.91
C GLY A 613 -12.37 -11.39 3.29
N ASN A 614 -12.69 -12.05 4.42
CA ASN A 614 -14.06 -12.19 4.91
C ASN A 614 -14.17 -12.08 6.42
N SER A 615 -13.09 -11.68 7.09
CA SER A 615 -13.00 -11.62 8.55
C SER A 615 -12.40 -10.30 8.99
N ARG A 616 -13.03 -9.65 9.98
CA ARG A 616 -12.60 -8.37 10.54
C ARG A 616 -12.94 -8.28 12.02
N PRO A 617 -12.01 -7.81 12.87
CA PRO A 617 -12.37 -7.28 14.18
C PRO A 617 -13.01 -5.91 14.01
N LEU A 618 -14.12 -5.66 14.65
CA LEU A 618 -14.85 -4.39 14.58
C LEU A 618 -15.05 -3.85 16.00
N PHE A 619 -14.59 -2.61 16.22
CA PHE A 619 -14.74 -1.90 17.50
C PHE A 619 -15.66 -0.70 17.28
N ILE A 620 -16.91 -0.81 17.69
CA ILE A 620 -17.97 0.15 17.35
C ILE A 620 -18.69 0.56 18.61
N ARG A 621 -18.64 1.86 18.97
CA ARG A 621 -19.39 2.42 20.12
C ARG A 621 -19.17 1.65 21.41
N GLY A 622 -17.92 1.26 21.68
CA GLY A 622 -17.56 0.46 22.84
C GLY A 622 -17.92 -1.03 22.76
N ARG A 623 -18.47 -1.49 21.64
CA ARG A 623 -18.78 -2.91 21.39
C ARG A 623 -17.63 -3.57 20.63
N ILE A 624 -17.43 -4.84 20.87
CA ILE A 624 -16.46 -5.69 20.18
C ILE A 624 -17.25 -6.71 19.35
N ILE A 625 -17.06 -6.69 18.03
CA ILE A 625 -17.76 -7.57 17.11
C ILE A 625 -16.73 -8.25 16.21
N ALA A 626 -16.82 -9.55 16.05
CA ALA A 626 -16.12 -10.31 15.04
C ALA A 626 -17.01 -10.49 13.81
N MET A 627 -16.59 -9.99 12.64
CA MET A 627 -17.18 -10.37 11.37
C MET A 627 -16.46 -11.62 10.87
N LEU A 628 -17.21 -12.68 10.63
CA LEU A 628 -16.71 -14.01 10.25
C LEU A 628 -17.58 -14.58 9.14
N GLY A 629 -17.20 -14.30 7.89
CA GLY A 629 -18.01 -14.72 6.75
C GLY A 629 -19.40 -14.10 6.75
N TYR A 630 -20.47 -14.89 6.97
CA TYR A 630 -21.85 -14.43 7.09
C TYR A 630 -22.32 -14.26 8.53
N GLU A 631 -21.40 -14.31 9.49
CA GLU A 631 -21.71 -14.15 10.90
C GLU A 631 -21.12 -12.85 11.46
N LEU A 632 -21.91 -12.17 12.29
CA LEU A 632 -21.43 -11.16 13.21
C LEU A 632 -21.58 -11.70 14.63
N VAL A 633 -20.47 -11.80 15.33
CA VAL A 633 -20.40 -12.32 16.70
C VAL A 633 -20.00 -11.18 17.61
N GLU A 634 -20.89 -10.76 18.47
CA GLU A 634 -20.61 -9.74 19.48
C GLU A 634 -20.06 -10.39 20.74
N GLY A 635 -18.95 -9.86 21.22
CA GLY A 635 -18.31 -10.24 22.47
C GLY A 635 -18.47 -9.21 23.55
N THR A 636 -18.34 -9.64 24.78
CA THR A 636 -18.26 -8.78 25.96
C THR A 636 -17.10 -9.23 26.85
N MET A 637 -16.45 -8.26 27.48
CA MET A 637 -15.40 -8.53 28.47
C MET A 637 -16.04 -8.83 29.82
N LYS A 638 -15.88 -10.06 30.32
CA LYS A 638 -16.35 -10.46 31.65
C LYS A 638 -15.20 -11.11 32.40
N ASN A 639 -14.89 -10.56 33.58
CA ASN A 639 -13.74 -11.01 34.39
C ASN A 639 -12.41 -11.09 33.61
N GLY A 640 -12.15 -10.10 32.71
CA GLY A 640 -10.94 -10.07 31.89
C GLY A 640 -10.91 -11.05 30.73
N GLN A 641 -12.00 -11.78 30.47
CA GLN A 641 -12.08 -12.74 29.36
C GLN A 641 -13.19 -12.38 28.38
N MET A 642 -12.94 -12.63 27.09
CA MET A 642 -13.91 -12.45 26.00
C MET A 642 -14.96 -13.56 26.09
N GLN A 643 -16.23 -13.19 26.15
CA GLN A 643 -17.35 -14.12 26.08
C GLN A 643 -18.29 -13.67 24.94
N GLU A 644 -18.78 -14.65 24.19
CA GLU A 644 -19.84 -14.38 23.21
C GLU A 644 -21.08 -13.87 23.93
N LEU A 645 -21.55 -12.69 23.53
CA LEU A 645 -22.79 -12.11 24.04
C LEU A 645 -23.97 -12.53 23.17
N ARG A 646 -23.79 -12.47 21.86
CA ARG A 646 -24.79 -12.86 20.85
C ARG A 646 -24.17 -13.00 19.47
N ARG A 647 -24.91 -13.67 18.61
CA ARG A 647 -24.53 -13.95 17.24
C ARG A 647 -25.70 -13.68 16.31
N VAL A 648 -25.40 -13.20 15.10
CA VAL A 648 -26.38 -13.09 14.04
C VAL A 648 -25.78 -13.57 12.72
N ASN A 649 -26.58 -14.29 11.95
CA ASN A 649 -26.27 -14.66 10.58
C ASN A 649 -26.99 -13.68 9.65
N TYR A 650 -26.26 -13.04 8.73
CA TYR A 650 -26.80 -12.09 7.76
C TYR A 650 -26.79 -12.63 6.32
N SER A 651 -26.67 -13.95 6.14
CA SER A 651 -26.75 -14.56 4.80
C SER A 651 -28.05 -14.18 4.07
N PRO A 652 -28.09 -14.27 2.72
CA PRO A 652 -29.28 -13.92 1.96
C PRO A 652 -30.55 -14.64 2.39
N GLN A 653 -30.42 -15.88 2.86
CA GLN A 653 -31.54 -16.68 3.37
C GLN A 653 -32.03 -16.17 4.74
N ALA A 654 -31.09 -15.83 5.63
CA ALA A 654 -31.42 -15.32 6.96
C ALA A 654 -32.11 -13.95 6.89
N VAL A 655 -31.67 -13.06 5.98
CA VAL A 655 -32.31 -11.74 5.76
C VAL A 655 -33.74 -11.89 5.24
N LYS A 656 -34.00 -12.85 4.34
CA LYS A 656 -35.36 -13.13 3.85
C LYS A 656 -36.30 -13.62 4.98
N ILE A 657 -35.81 -14.50 5.85
CA ILE A 657 -36.59 -14.99 6.99
C ILE A 657 -36.89 -13.88 8.00
N ALA A 658 -35.96 -12.97 8.24
CA ALA A 658 -36.14 -11.85 9.17
C ALA A 658 -37.16 -10.81 8.69
N ARG A 659 -37.52 -10.79 7.40
CA ARG A 659 -38.50 -9.89 6.80
C ARG A 659 -39.89 -10.50 6.64
N GLY A 660 -40.07 -11.81 6.67
CA GLY A 660 -41.35 -12.53 6.62
C GLY A 660 -41.91 -12.71 8.00
#